data_d8896fcd4d13a776928c581ac0491f26
#
_entry.id   d8896fcd4d13a776928c581ac0491f26
#
_cell.length_a   1.000
_cell.length_b   1.000
_cell.length_c   1.000
_cell.angle_alpha   90.00
_cell.angle_beta   90.00
_cell.angle_gamma   90.00
#
_symmetry.space_group_name_H-M   'P 1'
#
loop_
_entity.id
_entity.type
_entity.pdbx_description
1 polymer ?
#
loop_
_entity_poly.entity_id
_entity_poly.type
_entity_poly.pdbx_seq_one_letter_code
_entity_poly.pdbx_strand_id
1 'polypeptide(L)'
;PSNSRTTHEAIHIHGSRAFFITGLLIREATSKGKISFRDFYIRRVKRILPSALLVLLVTVSLSYILFPAVRAKETLLDALYAALFASNFRFEAVGADYFQQGQPPSPLQHYWSLSIEEQFYFVWPALLAAIFAVTQGRRRSGSGRAGHWVMLAAMGVVVSASFVWALLLTASDPNAAYFSSMSRVWELGVGALIAISGPWLTRIPDRVRPALSYAGLAGLGASLFLIDSTVRFPAPWAALPVLSTALIVASFHGSDVRSVWILTNPVARWFGDTSYTLYLWHWPVIVLLATVLEQGVVSYLLAVILSLGLTTVTYRFYENPIRKSNWLLDVDEVPRGRSKAWLPRLILNSRAWGVIGGVSAAVIFMAIATITYESRLARVAQESAAVDGQEGPKVAFGNPPPEVEPCYGAPAMVTEGCILRNPEVPLQPPIDYFAVDSPQPYLGACYVTVEKSENLNPCDYGYEGPDAVRIALIGDSHAAALTPALWPILESNKWHLTTYLGTACHLADPAPPGCERAMSAVREELSRKRYDIIFVTNFNQGWLAENFQSAWIPLVAGGAKIVVVPDNPRTSEEALACLTRVSIGEDTTGQCGTARSDAIPKSDTLVAAAEGFAGSSVIDLTKYYCTADWCPSVIGNVIVYRDYIKGNSHVTKTFAETLAPVVADQTRKLIAGG
;
A
#
# COMPACT_ATOMS: atom_id res chain seq x y z
N PRO A 1 8.88 10.56 49.33
CA PRO A 1 7.72 10.73 48.46
C PRO A 1 8.04 11.14 47.01
N SER A 2 9.32 11.11 46.59
CA SER A 2 9.74 11.62 45.27
C SER A 2 10.16 10.55 44.24
N ASN A 3 10.07 9.27 44.56
CA ASN A 3 10.58 8.19 43.69
C ASN A 3 9.54 7.34 43.00
N SER A 4 8.22 7.63 43.13
CA SER A 4 7.17 6.81 42.50
C SER A 4 6.79 7.21 41.07
N ARG A 5 7.38 8.29 40.52
CA ARG A 5 7.06 8.79 39.16
C ARG A 5 7.84 8.12 38.02
N THR A 6 8.93 7.44 38.32
CA THR A 6 9.88 6.95 37.29
C THR A 6 9.58 5.53 36.78
N THR A 7 8.75 4.75 37.47
CA THR A 7 8.46 3.36 37.10
C THR A 7 7.25 3.20 36.16
N HIS A 8 6.44 4.23 35.95
CA HIS A 8 5.21 4.14 35.16
C HIS A 8 5.39 4.40 33.66
N GLU A 9 6.57 4.82 33.19
CA GLU A 9 6.78 5.23 31.78
C GLU A 9 7.35 4.13 30.87
N ALA A 10 7.65 2.94 31.37
CA ALA A 10 8.53 2.00 30.68
C ALA A 10 7.86 0.94 29.76
N ILE A 11 6.52 0.84 29.71
CA ILE A 11 5.86 -0.17 28.89
C ILE A 11 4.88 0.50 27.90
N HIS A 12 5.35 0.77 26.69
CA HIS A 12 4.59 1.38 25.62
C HIS A 12 4.27 0.39 24.48
N ILE A 13 3.36 -0.53 24.73
CA ILE A 13 2.65 -1.29 23.70
C ILE A 13 1.26 -0.64 23.53
N HIS A 14 0.65 -0.68 22.34
CA HIS A 14 -0.58 0.08 22.01
C HIS A 14 -1.71 -0.01 23.07
N GLY A 15 -2.01 -1.19 23.59
CA GLY A 15 -2.98 -1.37 24.68
C GLY A 15 -2.58 -0.67 25.99
N SER A 16 -1.29 -0.48 26.26
CA SER A 16 -0.81 0.18 27.47
C SER A 16 -1.04 1.69 27.44
N ARG A 17 -1.01 2.33 26.28
CA ARG A 17 -1.26 3.78 26.15
C ARG A 17 -2.71 4.13 26.48
N ALA A 18 -3.68 3.36 25.98
CA ALA A 18 -5.10 3.55 26.32
C ALA A 18 -5.34 3.37 27.84
N PHE A 19 -4.66 2.42 28.47
CA PHE A 19 -4.67 2.25 29.93
C PHE A 19 -4.19 3.51 30.67
N PHE A 20 -3.02 4.05 30.32
CA PHE A 20 -2.47 5.25 30.98
C PHE A 20 -3.36 6.48 30.79
N ILE A 21 -3.88 6.68 29.58
CA ILE A 21 -4.75 7.82 29.27
C ILE A 21 -6.06 7.72 30.03
N THR A 22 -6.70 6.57 29.99
CA THR A 22 -7.95 6.34 30.71
C THR A 22 -7.75 6.52 32.20
N GLY A 23 -6.67 6.00 32.76
CA GLY A 23 -6.32 6.19 34.16
C GLY A 23 -6.05 7.64 34.55
N LEU A 24 -5.41 8.42 33.67
CA LEU A 24 -5.20 9.86 33.86
C LEU A 24 -6.51 10.64 33.83
N LEU A 25 -7.37 10.38 32.85
CA LEU A 25 -8.67 11.06 32.70
C LEU A 25 -9.61 10.72 33.87
N ILE A 26 -9.63 9.47 34.31
CA ILE A 26 -10.41 9.06 35.50
C ILE A 26 -9.90 9.76 36.76
N ARG A 27 -8.59 9.83 36.99
CA ARG A 27 -8.00 10.56 38.13
C ARG A 27 -8.32 12.04 38.08
N GLU A 28 -8.22 12.67 36.93
CA GLU A 28 -8.55 14.08 36.76
C GLU A 28 -10.06 14.34 37.02
N ALA A 29 -10.93 13.51 36.43
CA ALA A 29 -12.37 13.59 36.66
C ALA A 29 -12.76 13.37 38.14
N THR A 30 -12.06 12.46 38.83
CA THR A 30 -12.35 12.21 40.28
C THR A 30 -11.78 13.27 41.19
N SER A 31 -10.61 13.84 40.88
CA SER A 31 -9.96 14.85 41.73
C SER A 31 -10.47 16.27 41.49
N LYS A 32 -10.76 16.66 40.23
CA LYS A 32 -11.18 18.01 39.85
C LYS A 32 -12.68 18.12 39.53
N GLY A 33 -13.40 17.01 39.51
CA GLY A 33 -14.82 16.95 39.13
C GLY A 33 -15.10 17.17 37.64
N LYS A 34 -14.07 17.44 36.85
CA LYS A 34 -14.16 17.68 35.39
C LYS A 34 -12.90 17.21 34.68
N ILE A 35 -13.01 16.92 33.37
CA ILE A 35 -11.90 16.60 32.48
C ILE A 35 -11.51 17.89 31.76
N SER A 36 -10.23 18.27 31.78
CA SER A 36 -9.69 19.39 30.99
C SER A 36 -9.27 18.89 29.61
N PHE A 37 -10.14 19.03 28.61
CA PHE A 37 -9.82 18.67 27.23
C PHE A 37 -8.61 19.46 26.70
N ARG A 38 -8.54 20.76 27.00
CA ARG A 38 -7.44 21.61 26.57
C ARG A 38 -6.09 21.10 27.04
N ASP A 39 -5.92 20.84 28.33
CA ASP A 39 -4.65 20.33 28.88
C ASP A 39 -4.30 18.96 28.33
N PHE A 40 -5.31 18.12 28.10
CA PHE A 40 -5.12 16.82 27.51
C PHE A 40 -4.54 16.93 26.08
N TYR A 41 -5.19 17.72 25.20
CA TYR A 41 -4.73 17.85 23.81
C TYR A 41 -3.41 18.59 23.69
N ILE A 42 -3.14 19.61 24.51
CA ILE A 42 -1.83 20.28 24.55
C ILE A 42 -0.70 19.28 24.85
N ARG A 43 -0.88 18.43 25.85
CA ARG A 43 0.11 17.40 26.17
C ARG A 43 0.33 16.42 25.02
N ARG A 44 -0.73 16.06 24.31
CA ARG A 44 -0.68 15.18 23.14
C ARG A 44 0.03 15.84 21.96
N VAL A 45 -0.38 17.03 21.58
CA VAL A 45 0.26 17.78 20.49
C VAL A 45 1.76 17.91 20.71
N LYS A 46 2.20 18.28 21.91
CA LYS A 46 3.62 18.40 22.24
C LYS A 46 4.40 17.11 22.11
N ARG A 47 3.76 15.98 22.36
CA ARG A 47 4.40 14.67 22.35
C ARG A 47 4.48 14.05 20.95
N ILE A 48 3.45 14.25 20.14
CA ILE A 48 3.22 13.47 18.92
C ILE A 48 3.56 14.27 17.67
N LEU A 49 2.92 15.43 17.53
CA LEU A 49 2.94 16.19 16.28
C LEU A 49 4.35 16.63 15.83
N PRO A 50 5.24 17.16 16.70
CA PRO A 50 6.55 17.62 16.24
C PRO A 50 7.39 16.51 15.62
N SER A 51 7.54 15.38 16.30
CA SER A 51 8.35 14.26 15.80
C SER A 51 7.73 13.60 14.58
N ALA A 52 6.39 13.47 14.54
CA ALA A 52 5.70 12.94 13.36
C ALA A 52 5.96 13.81 12.13
N LEU A 53 5.78 15.14 12.24
CA LEU A 53 6.02 16.07 11.13
C LEU A 53 7.48 16.10 10.68
N LEU A 54 8.44 16.00 11.62
CA LEU A 54 9.86 15.90 11.26
C LEU A 54 10.15 14.66 10.41
N VAL A 55 9.65 13.49 10.83
CA VAL A 55 9.86 12.25 10.10
C VAL A 55 9.16 12.28 8.75
N LEU A 56 7.92 12.77 8.67
CA LEU A 56 7.21 12.94 7.39
C LEU A 56 8.02 13.78 6.42
N LEU A 57 8.51 14.94 6.90
CA LEU A 57 9.31 15.82 6.10
C LEU A 57 10.57 15.17 5.54
N VAL A 58 11.38 14.57 6.43
CA VAL A 58 12.63 13.94 6.01
C VAL A 58 12.35 12.77 5.05
N THR A 59 11.31 11.98 5.32
CA THR A 59 10.93 10.85 4.47
C THR A 59 10.50 11.32 3.09
N VAL A 60 9.64 12.33 2.99
CA VAL A 60 9.22 12.89 1.70
C VAL A 60 10.43 13.47 0.95
N SER A 61 11.29 14.24 1.64
CA SER A 61 12.49 14.81 1.03
C SER A 61 13.41 13.74 0.44
N LEU A 62 13.67 12.68 1.20
CA LEU A 62 14.49 11.55 0.72
C LEU A 62 13.79 10.77 -0.38
N SER A 63 12.47 10.64 -0.34
CA SER A 63 11.71 9.99 -1.42
C SER A 63 11.85 10.72 -2.75
N TYR A 64 11.88 12.05 -2.76
CA TYR A 64 12.12 12.84 -3.98
C TYR A 64 13.56 12.74 -4.51
N ILE A 65 14.51 12.33 -3.66
CA ILE A 65 15.90 12.10 -4.05
C ILE A 65 16.11 10.67 -4.57
N LEU A 66 15.47 9.70 -3.92
CA LEU A 66 15.77 8.27 -4.09
C LEU A 66 14.76 7.53 -4.98
N PHE A 67 13.52 8.01 -5.08
CA PHE A 67 12.47 7.33 -5.83
C PHE A 67 12.21 7.97 -7.19
N PRO A 68 11.69 7.20 -8.15
CA PRO A 68 11.03 7.75 -9.32
C PRO A 68 9.94 8.73 -8.92
N ALA A 69 9.74 9.73 -9.77
CA ALA A 69 8.88 10.87 -9.49
C ALA A 69 7.43 10.48 -9.13
N VAL A 70 6.87 9.45 -9.79
CA VAL A 70 5.52 8.94 -9.49
C VAL A 70 5.43 8.41 -8.06
N ARG A 71 6.40 7.58 -7.64
CA ARG A 71 6.46 7.02 -6.28
C ARG A 71 6.72 8.09 -5.22
N ALA A 72 7.53 9.10 -5.54
CA ALA A 72 7.76 10.25 -4.66
C ALA A 72 6.47 11.06 -4.43
N LYS A 73 5.66 11.27 -5.49
CA LYS A 73 4.36 11.93 -5.42
C LYS A 73 3.36 11.12 -4.57
N GLU A 74 3.29 9.81 -4.74
CA GLU A 74 2.46 8.95 -3.89
C GLU A 74 2.90 9.06 -2.42
N THR A 75 4.22 9.06 -2.13
CA THR A 75 4.74 9.28 -0.77
C THR A 75 4.34 10.65 -0.21
N LEU A 76 4.29 11.70 -1.01
CA LEU A 76 3.80 13.01 -0.59
C LEU A 76 2.31 12.98 -0.23
N LEU A 77 1.49 12.32 -1.04
CA LEU A 77 0.07 12.13 -0.75
C LEU A 77 -0.12 11.33 0.55
N ASP A 78 0.62 10.25 0.73
CA ASP A 78 0.60 9.46 1.96
C ASP A 78 1.01 10.31 3.18
N ALA A 79 1.99 11.21 3.02
CA ALA A 79 2.41 12.14 4.06
C ALA A 79 1.34 13.16 4.44
N LEU A 80 0.56 13.65 3.48
CA LEU A 80 -0.57 14.55 3.73
C LEU A 80 -1.66 13.85 4.55
N TYR A 81 -2.03 12.62 4.17
CA TYR A 81 -2.96 11.82 4.96
C TYR A 81 -2.41 11.47 6.35
N ALA A 82 -1.10 11.18 6.46
CA ALA A 82 -0.42 10.91 7.74
C ALA A 82 -0.42 12.13 8.66
N ALA A 83 -0.17 13.33 8.12
CA ALA A 83 -0.20 14.58 8.88
C ALA A 83 -1.60 14.91 9.44
N LEU A 84 -2.66 14.44 8.75
CA LEU A 84 -4.06 14.56 9.16
C LEU A 84 -4.55 13.37 9.98
N PHE A 85 -3.69 12.40 10.31
CA PHE A 85 -4.04 11.15 10.98
C PHE A 85 -5.16 10.37 10.26
N ALA A 86 -5.10 10.32 8.93
CA ALA A 86 -6.07 9.67 8.04
C ALA A 86 -5.42 8.60 7.13
N SER A 87 -4.17 8.17 7.41
CA SER A 87 -3.43 7.21 6.58
C SER A 87 -4.15 5.87 6.45
N ASN A 88 -4.86 5.43 7.47
CA ASN A 88 -5.62 4.18 7.41
C ASN A 88 -6.69 4.21 6.31
N PHE A 89 -7.42 5.31 6.14
CA PHE A 89 -8.40 5.45 5.05
C PHE A 89 -7.73 5.50 3.68
N ARG A 90 -6.56 6.14 3.57
CA ARG A 90 -5.78 6.18 2.33
C ARG A 90 -5.33 4.77 1.92
N PHE A 91 -4.74 4.00 2.85
CA PHE A 91 -4.23 2.67 2.56
C PHE A 91 -5.36 1.64 2.36
N GLU A 92 -6.50 1.80 3.02
CA GLU A 92 -7.70 1.03 2.71
C GLU A 92 -8.17 1.29 1.27
N ALA A 93 -8.28 2.56 0.86
CA ALA A 93 -8.76 2.95 -0.46
C ALA A 93 -7.85 2.53 -1.62
N VAL A 94 -6.51 2.55 -1.43
CA VAL A 94 -5.57 2.11 -2.47
C VAL A 94 -5.37 0.59 -2.47
N GLY A 95 -6.06 -0.15 -1.59
CA GLY A 95 -5.93 -1.61 -1.49
C GLY A 95 -4.53 -2.05 -1.04
N ALA A 96 -3.84 -1.21 -0.26
CA ALA A 96 -2.52 -1.55 0.26
C ALA A 96 -2.63 -2.77 1.18
N ASP A 97 -2.25 -3.94 0.68
CA ASP A 97 -2.21 -5.15 1.48
C ASP A 97 -0.88 -5.17 2.26
N TYR A 98 -0.98 -5.16 3.58
CA TYR A 98 0.19 -5.19 4.45
C TYR A 98 0.93 -6.53 4.41
N PHE A 99 0.24 -7.60 4.03
CA PHE A 99 0.78 -8.97 4.02
C PHE A 99 0.91 -9.57 2.62
N GLN A 100 0.26 -9.00 1.61
CA GLN A 100 0.34 -9.46 0.23
C GLN A 100 1.09 -8.44 -0.62
N GLN A 101 2.25 -8.83 -1.02
CA GLN A 101 3.23 -8.06 -1.75
C GLN A 101 2.83 -7.90 -3.21
N GLY A 102 2.58 -6.70 -3.63
CA GLY A 102 2.26 -6.43 -5.02
C GLY A 102 2.78 -5.10 -5.51
N GLN A 103 3.14 -4.20 -4.59
CA GLN A 103 3.86 -2.97 -4.89
C GLN A 103 4.88 -2.68 -3.80
N PRO A 104 6.01 -2.01 -4.10
CA PRO A 104 6.95 -1.60 -3.07
C PRO A 104 6.21 -0.78 -2.01
N PRO A 105 6.31 -1.15 -0.73
CA PRO A 105 5.52 -0.53 0.32
C PRO A 105 5.81 0.97 0.43
N SER A 106 4.80 1.76 0.77
CA SER A 106 5.01 3.17 1.09
C SER A 106 5.95 3.31 2.28
N PRO A 107 6.96 4.20 2.24
CA PRO A 107 7.82 4.45 3.40
C PRO A 107 7.06 5.05 4.59
N LEU A 108 5.80 5.46 4.40
CA LEU A 108 4.91 5.99 5.43
C LEU A 108 3.77 5.05 5.78
N GLN A 109 3.77 3.82 5.26
CA GLN A 109 2.67 2.87 5.46
C GLN A 109 2.35 2.66 6.93
N HIS A 110 3.33 2.52 7.81
CA HIS A 110 3.15 2.30 9.25
C HIS A 110 2.33 3.40 9.96
N TYR A 111 2.20 4.62 9.38
CA TYR A 111 1.37 5.69 9.97
C TYR A 111 -0.11 5.35 10.07
N TRP A 112 -0.60 4.30 9.38
CA TRP A 112 -1.99 3.87 9.51
C TRP A 112 -2.38 3.55 10.95
N SER A 113 -1.52 2.84 11.70
CA SER A 113 -1.83 2.47 13.09
C SER A 113 -1.75 3.67 14.03
N LEU A 114 -0.82 4.62 13.78
CA LEU A 114 -0.77 5.89 14.50
C LEU A 114 -2.04 6.71 14.23
N SER A 115 -2.55 6.71 12.99
CA SER A 115 -3.80 7.39 12.63
C SER A 115 -4.98 6.85 13.44
N ILE A 116 -5.14 5.54 13.54
CA ILE A 116 -6.20 4.91 14.35
C ILE A 116 -6.04 5.27 15.83
N GLU A 117 -4.81 5.25 16.35
CA GLU A 117 -4.52 5.61 17.74
C GLU A 117 -4.93 7.06 18.04
N GLU A 118 -4.60 8.02 17.15
CA GLU A 118 -4.94 9.43 17.35
C GLU A 118 -6.43 9.73 17.14
N GLN A 119 -7.10 9.05 16.20
CA GLN A 119 -8.55 9.09 16.05
C GLN A 119 -9.25 8.62 17.33
N PHE A 120 -8.77 7.53 17.92
CA PHE A 120 -9.26 7.07 19.23
C PHE A 120 -9.04 8.13 20.31
N TYR A 121 -7.87 8.76 20.40
CA TYR A 121 -7.61 9.80 21.39
C TYR A 121 -8.42 11.07 21.18
N PHE A 122 -8.86 11.33 19.97
CA PHE A 122 -9.76 12.44 19.70
C PHE A 122 -11.16 12.19 20.28
N VAL A 123 -11.70 11.00 20.10
CA VAL A 123 -13.06 10.63 20.55
C VAL A 123 -13.11 10.22 22.02
N TRP A 124 -12.06 9.57 22.52
CA TRP A 124 -12.03 8.90 23.80
C TRP A 124 -12.31 9.79 25.03
N PRO A 125 -11.70 10.98 25.17
CA PRO A 125 -11.98 11.86 26.31
C PRO A 125 -13.43 12.33 26.36
N ALA A 126 -14.04 12.58 25.20
CA ALA A 126 -15.44 12.99 25.10
C ALA A 126 -16.37 11.83 25.53
N LEU A 127 -16.09 10.61 25.07
CA LEU A 127 -16.85 9.43 25.47
C LEU A 127 -16.77 9.18 26.98
N LEU A 128 -15.56 9.24 27.55
CA LEU A 128 -15.38 9.11 29.01
C LEU A 128 -16.07 10.22 29.78
N ALA A 129 -16.00 11.47 29.31
CA ALA A 129 -16.68 12.58 29.95
C ALA A 129 -18.21 12.41 29.93
N ALA A 130 -18.78 11.92 28.82
CA ALA A 130 -20.20 11.63 28.70
C ALA A 130 -20.62 10.50 29.69
N ILE A 131 -19.87 9.39 29.71
CA ILE A 131 -20.12 8.28 30.64
C ILE A 131 -20.01 8.79 32.10
N PHE A 132 -19.01 9.61 32.40
CA PHE A 132 -18.82 10.19 33.74
C PHE A 132 -19.97 11.12 34.14
N ALA A 133 -20.44 11.98 33.23
CA ALA A 133 -21.58 12.89 33.49
C ALA A 133 -22.86 12.11 33.79
N VAL A 134 -23.16 11.05 33.04
CA VAL A 134 -24.32 10.17 33.27
C VAL A 134 -24.20 9.47 34.62
N THR A 135 -23.00 9.04 35.01
CA THR A 135 -22.78 8.32 36.29
C THR A 135 -22.73 9.26 37.50
N GLN A 136 -22.35 10.52 37.36
CA GLN A 136 -22.37 11.53 38.44
C GLN A 136 -23.78 11.83 38.94
N GLY A 137 -24.77 11.86 38.07
CA GLY A 137 -26.17 12.02 38.47
C GLY A 137 -26.62 10.91 39.45
N ARG A 138 -26.11 9.69 39.28
CA ARG A 138 -26.36 8.54 40.16
C ARG A 138 -25.50 8.48 41.43
N ARG A 139 -24.32 9.13 41.44
CA ARG A 139 -23.47 9.24 42.65
C ARG A 139 -24.08 10.11 43.75
N ARG A 140 -24.90 11.11 43.38
CA ARG A 140 -25.64 11.94 44.33
C ARG A 140 -26.67 11.15 45.13
N SER A 141 -27.05 9.94 44.70
CA SER A 141 -27.96 9.00 45.42
C SER A 141 -27.23 7.94 46.26
N GLY A 142 -25.95 8.10 46.60
CA GLY A 142 -25.29 7.33 47.69
C GLY A 142 -24.50 6.09 47.31
N SER A 143 -24.43 5.65 46.03
CA SER A 143 -23.67 4.42 45.68
C SER A 143 -22.56 4.66 44.69
N GLY A 144 -21.36 5.03 45.16
CA GLY A 144 -20.15 5.18 44.37
C GLY A 144 -19.73 3.90 43.59
N ARG A 145 -20.17 2.72 44.06
CA ARG A 145 -19.94 1.42 43.40
C ARG A 145 -20.77 1.26 42.13
N ALA A 146 -22.02 1.75 42.10
CA ALA A 146 -22.90 1.61 40.94
C ALA A 146 -22.39 2.37 39.73
N GLY A 147 -21.81 3.58 39.91
CA GLY A 147 -21.21 4.34 38.82
C GLY A 147 -20.00 3.67 38.16
N HIS A 148 -19.24 2.91 38.95
CA HIS A 148 -18.08 2.15 38.45
C HIS A 148 -18.51 0.93 37.62
N TRP A 149 -19.53 0.22 38.04
CA TRP A 149 -20.10 -0.89 37.26
C TRP A 149 -20.74 -0.42 35.95
N VAL A 150 -21.41 0.72 35.95
CA VAL A 150 -21.99 1.29 34.73
C VAL A 150 -20.87 1.65 33.72
N MET A 151 -19.75 2.20 34.21
CA MET A 151 -18.62 2.54 33.35
C MET A 151 -17.96 1.28 32.75
N LEU A 152 -17.80 0.22 33.54
CA LEU A 152 -17.31 -1.08 33.07
C LEU A 152 -18.26 -1.73 32.07
N ALA A 153 -19.55 -1.71 32.34
CA ALA A 153 -20.56 -2.30 31.45
C ALA A 153 -20.60 -1.55 30.10
N ALA A 154 -20.64 -0.21 30.14
CA ALA A 154 -20.63 0.60 28.94
C ALA A 154 -19.36 0.34 28.08
N MET A 155 -18.19 0.27 28.73
CA MET A 155 -16.95 -0.04 28.06
C MET A 155 -16.92 -1.47 27.54
N GLY A 156 -17.43 -2.43 28.32
CA GLY A 156 -17.57 -3.83 27.89
C GLY A 156 -18.43 -3.95 26.62
N VAL A 157 -19.51 -3.18 26.52
CA VAL A 157 -20.37 -3.16 25.33
C VAL A 157 -19.60 -2.61 24.12
N VAL A 158 -18.85 -1.50 24.28
CA VAL A 158 -18.06 -0.91 23.19
C VAL A 158 -17.00 -1.90 22.69
N VAL A 159 -16.26 -2.52 23.61
CA VAL A 159 -15.23 -3.53 23.29
C VAL A 159 -15.83 -4.74 22.58
N SER A 160 -16.92 -5.28 23.10
CA SER A 160 -17.59 -6.45 22.51
C SER A 160 -18.17 -6.14 21.13
N ALA A 161 -18.82 -5.00 20.97
CA ALA A 161 -19.38 -4.58 19.68
C ALA A 161 -18.29 -4.40 18.61
N SER A 162 -17.18 -3.73 18.98
CA SER A 162 -16.03 -3.57 18.08
C SER A 162 -15.36 -4.91 17.74
N PHE A 163 -15.25 -5.84 18.70
CA PHE A 163 -14.68 -7.16 18.45
C PHE A 163 -15.56 -8.00 17.52
N VAL A 164 -16.88 -7.98 17.73
CA VAL A 164 -17.83 -8.66 16.83
C VAL A 164 -17.77 -8.04 15.44
N TRP A 165 -17.72 -6.73 15.34
CA TRP A 165 -17.51 -6.04 14.06
C TRP A 165 -16.22 -6.48 13.37
N ALA A 166 -15.11 -6.56 14.13
CA ALA A 166 -13.83 -7.03 13.62
C ALA A 166 -13.92 -8.48 13.08
N LEU A 167 -14.62 -9.38 13.77
CA LEU A 167 -14.84 -10.76 13.31
C LEU A 167 -15.62 -10.80 11.99
N LEU A 168 -16.71 -10.06 11.91
CA LEU A 168 -17.56 -10.02 10.70
C LEU A 168 -16.81 -9.41 9.51
N LEU A 169 -16.13 -8.28 9.72
CA LEU A 169 -15.41 -7.61 8.65
C LEU A 169 -14.18 -8.41 8.22
N THR A 170 -13.44 -9.06 9.14
CA THR A 170 -12.32 -9.94 8.78
C THR A 170 -12.78 -11.14 7.95
N ALA A 171 -14.00 -11.62 8.13
CA ALA A 171 -14.54 -12.73 7.35
C ALA A 171 -14.93 -12.32 5.94
N SER A 172 -15.44 -11.10 5.74
CA SER A 172 -15.89 -10.57 4.43
C SER A 172 -14.79 -9.85 3.66
N ASP A 173 -14.02 -8.99 4.31
CA ASP A 173 -12.93 -8.21 3.72
C ASP A 173 -11.79 -8.04 4.74
N PRO A 174 -10.77 -8.93 4.72
CA PRO A 174 -9.63 -8.85 5.63
C PRO A 174 -8.82 -7.56 5.49
N ASN A 175 -8.71 -7.00 4.28
CA ASN A 175 -7.97 -5.77 4.04
C ASN A 175 -8.66 -4.56 4.67
N ALA A 176 -9.95 -4.38 4.41
CA ALA A 176 -10.74 -3.35 5.07
C ALA A 176 -10.73 -3.53 6.60
N ALA A 177 -10.82 -4.76 7.10
CA ALA A 177 -10.75 -5.05 8.54
C ALA A 177 -9.41 -4.62 9.16
N TYR A 178 -8.31 -4.76 8.40
CA TYR A 178 -6.96 -4.40 8.86
C TYR A 178 -6.81 -2.90 9.10
N PHE A 179 -7.33 -2.05 8.21
CA PHE A 179 -7.19 -0.60 8.26
C PHE A 179 -8.36 0.12 8.96
N SER A 180 -9.50 -0.55 9.17
CA SER A 180 -10.68 0.05 9.79
C SER A 180 -10.46 0.41 11.26
N SER A 181 -10.72 1.67 11.62
CA SER A 181 -10.67 2.12 13.02
C SER A 181 -11.67 1.37 13.89
N MET A 182 -12.87 1.06 13.39
CA MET A 182 -13.91 0.37 14.14
C MET A 182 -13.54 -1.07 14.50
N SER A 183 -12.80 -1.77 13.64
CA SER A 183 -12.31 -3.12 13.90
C SER A 183 -11.16 -3.17 14.91
N ARG A 184 -10.57 -2.01 15.28
CA ARG A 184 -9.43 -1.89 16.20
C ARG A 184 -9.76 -1.25 17.55
N VAL A 185 -10.93 -0.61 17.69
CA VAL A 185 -11.34 0.06 18.94
C VAL A 185 -11.32 -0.90 20.14
N TRP A 186 -11.66 -2.19 19.96
CA TRP A 186 -11.63 -3.17 21.03
C TRP A 186 -10.22 -3.40 21.60
N GLU A 187 -9.17 -3.33 20.80
CA GLU A 187 -7.78 -3.50 21.21
C GLU A 187 -7.37 -2.41 22.22
N LEU A 188 -7.72 -1.16 21.91
CA LEU A 188 -7.50 0.00 22.77
C LEU A 188 -8.47 -0.02 23.96
N GLY A 189 -9.70 -0.47 23.74
CA GLY A 189 -10.75 -0.58 24.74
C GLY A 189 -10.42 -1.59 25.86
N VAL A 190 -9.71 -2.68 25.55
CA VAL A 190 -9.19 -3.62 26.57
C VAL A 190 -8.26 -2.90 27.55
N GLY A 191 -7.35 -2.05 27.03
CA GLY A 191 -6.51 -1.22 27.90
C GLY A 191 -7.30 -0.28 28.81
N ALA A 192 -8.38 0.28 28.31
CA ALA A 192 -9.28 1.12 29.09
C ALA A 192 -10.07 0.33 30.16
N LEU A 193 -10.54 -0.89 29.83
CA LEU A 193 -11.17 -1.78 30.80
C LEU A 193 -10.23 -2.11 31.96
N ILE A 194 -8.95 -2.37 31.67
CA ILE A 194 -7.93 -2.59 32.70
C ILE A 194 -7.77 -1.34 33.58
N ALA A 195 -7.74 -0.15 33.00
CA ALA A 195 -7.63 1.10 33.76
C ALA A 195 -8.81 1.34 34.68
N ILE A 196 -10.02 1.06 34.19
CA ILE A 196 -11.25 1.15 34.97
C ILE A 196 -11.25 0.09 36.10
N SER A 197 -10.72 -1.10 35.83
CA SER A 197 -10.61 -2.22 36.80
C SER A 197 -9.51 -2.01 37.86
N GLY A 198 -8.79 -0.89 37.84
CA GLY A 198 -7.66 -0.57 38.73
C GLY A 198 -7.89 -0.94 40.21
N PRO A 199 -9.03 -0.61 40.86
CA PRO A 199 -9.29 -0.97 42.27
C PRO A 199 -9.31 -2.48 42.55
N TRP A 200 -9.59 -3.33 41.57
CA TRP A 200 -9.51 -4.78 41.72
C TRP A 200 -8.10 -5.30 41.43
N LEU A 201 -7.38 -4.69 40.50
CA LEU A 201 -6.02 -5.09 40.15
C LEU A 201 -5.02 -4.84 41.29
N THR A 202 -5.28 -3.87 42.17
CA THR A 202 -4.47 -3.66 43.39
C THR A 202 -4.59 -4.79 44.39
N ARG A 203 -5.63 -5.65 44.30
CA ARG A 203 -5.83 -6.81 45.18
C ARG A 203 -5.06 -8.04 44.71
N ILE A 204 -4.45 -8.03 43.53
CA ILE A 204 -3.65 -9.15 43.02
C ILE A 204 -2.46 -9.33 43.97
N PRO A 205 -2.25 -10.52 44.56
CA PRO A 205 -1.10 -10.77 45.40
C PRO A 205 0.23 -10.58 44.66
N ASP A 206 1.21 -9.96 45.32
CA ASP A 206 2.53 -9.69 44.69
C ASP A 206 3.25 -10.96 44.22
N ARG A 207 2.97 -12.10 44.84
CA ARG A 207 3.52 -13.42 44.44
C ARG A 207 3.05 -13.89 43.07
N VAL A 208 1.84 -13.47 42.63
CA VAL A 208 1.24 -13.87 41.33
C VAL A 208 1.66 -12.94 40.20
N ARG A 209 2.01 -11.70 40.50
CA ARG A 209 2.31 -10.66 39.51
C ARG A 209 3.45 -11.02 38.53
N PRO A 210 4.58 -11.60 38.98
CA PRO A 210 5.62 -12.04 38.06
C PRO A 210 5.13 -13.14 37.10
N ALA A 211 4.33 -14.07 37.56
CA ALA A 211 3.78 -15.12 36.71
C ALA A 211 2.87 -14.56 35.62
N LEU A 212 2.03 -13.56 35.95
CA LEU A 212 1.21 -12.85 34.95
C LEU A 212 2.08 -12.13 33.91
N SER A 213 3.18 -11.47 34.34
CA SER A 213 4.12 -10.81 33.42
C SER A 213 4.79 -11.80 32.47
N TYR A 214 5.29 -12.93 32.99
CA TYR A 214 5.94 -13.95 32.17
C TYR A 214 4.95 -14.67 31.26
N ALA A 215 3.72 -14.94 31.72
CA ALA A 215 2.66 -15.48 30.87
C ALA A 215 2.32 -14.52 29.70
N GLY A 216 2.23 -13.21 29.99
CA GLY A 216 2.04 -12.21 28.97
C GLY A 216 3.22 -12.12 27.99
N LEU A 217 4.48 -12.19 28.47
CA LEU A 217 5.67 -12.22 27.61
C LEU A 217 5.70 -13.48 26.75
N ALA A 218 5.37 -14.63 27.30
CA ALA A 218 5.28 -15.88 26.54
C ALA A 218 4.21 -15.81 25.46
N GLY A 219 3.03 -15.25 25.77
CA GLY A 219 1.96 -15.06 24.78
C GLY A 219 2.34 -14.07 23.67
N LEU A 220 3.06 -12.99 24.00
CA LEU A 220 3.62 -12.09 22.97
C LEU A 220 4.67 -12.80 22.11
N GLY A 221 5.56 -13.59 22.74
CA GLY A 221 6.51 -14.40 21.97
C GLY A 221 5.82 -15.41 21.08
N ALA A 222 4.79 -16.10 21.58
CA ALA A 222 4.01 -17.05 20.78
C ALA A 222 3.30 -16.37 19.60
N SER A 223 2.81 -15.15 19.77
CA SER A 223 2.14 -14.41 18.68
C SER A 223 3.05 -14.16 17.48
N LEU A 224 4.38 -14.01 17.66
CA LEU A 224 5.33 -13.83 16.58
C LEU A 224 5.51 -15.07 15.69
N PHE A 225 5.17 -16.24 16.21
CA PHE A 225 5.29 -17.51 15.47
C PHE A 225 3.94 -18.08 15.01
N LEU A 226 2.84 -17.67 15.65
CA LEU A 226 1.51 -18.18 15.36
C LEU A 226 0.70 -17.27 14.41
N ILE A 227 1.11 -16.01 14.28
CA ILE A 227 0.42 -15.04 13.41
C ILE A 227 1.30 -14.80 12.19
N ASP A 228 0.93 -15.41 11.09
CA ASP A 228 1.58 -15.28 9.78
C ASP A 228 0.56 -14.84 8.71
N SER A 229 0.99 -14.82 7.45
CA SER A 229 0.14 -14.44 6.31
C SER A 229 -0.99 -15.43 6.00
N THR A 230 -0.99 -16.62 6.60
CA THR A 230 -2.02 -17.66 6.36
C THR A 230 -3.23 -17.50 7.27
N VAL A 231 -3.09 -16.78 8.39
CA VAL A 231 -4.18 -16.59 9.35
C VAL A 231 -5.02 -15.37 9.00
N ARG A 232 -6.33 -15.45 9.27
CA ARG A 232 -7.23 -14.31 9.08
C ARG A 232 -6.99 -13.26 10.16
N PHE A 233 -6.38 -12.15 9.80
CA PHE A 233 -6.06 -11.06 10.69
C PHE A 233 -6.90 -9.80 10.32
N PRO A 234 -7.37 -8.95 11.26
CA PRO A 234 -7.02 -8.90 12.69
C PRO A 234 -7.76 -9.88 13.61
N ALA A 235 -9.02 -10.18 13.37
CA ALA A 235 -9.78 -11.00 14.30
C ALA A 235 -9.96 -12.45 13.78
N PRO A 236 -9.82 -13.47 14.67
CA PRO A 236 -9.67 -13.37 16.12
C PRO A 236 -8.21 -13.27 16.63
N TRP A 237 -7.21 -13.39 15.74
CA TRP A 237 -5.81 -13.63 16.12
C TRP A 237 -5.15 -12.47 16.86
N ALA A 238 -5.57 -11.21 16.63
CA ALA A 238 -5.09 -10.07 17.41
C ALA A 238 -5.43 -10.16 18.91
N ALA A 239 -6.37 -11.03 19.30
CA ALA A 239 -6.69 -11.26 20.72
C ALA A 239 -5.50 -11.81 21.52
N LEU A 240 -4.65 -12.61 20.89
CA LEU A 240 -3.47 -13.17 21.57
C LEU A 240 -2.50 -12.09 22.05
N PRO A 241 -1.95 -11.20 21.19
CA PRO A 241 -1.05 -10.15 21.65
C PRO A 241 -1.75 -9.10 22.53
N VAL A 242 -3.02 -8.79 22.30
CA VAL A 242 -3.79 -7.83 23.10
C VAL A 242 -3.98 -8.33 24.53
N LEU A 243 -4.44 -9.56 24.72
CA LEU A 243 -4.64 -10.14 26.06
C LEU A 243 -3.30 -10.39 26.75
N SER A 244 -2.27 -10.78 26.02
CA SER A 244 -0.90 -10.92 26.55
C SER A 244 -0.37 -9.59 27.11
N THR A 245 -0.56 -8.52 26.37
CA THR A 245 -0.23 -7.15 26.83
C THR A 245 -1.08 -6.76 28.04
N ALA A 246 -2.36 -7.10 28.04
CA ALA A 246 -3.27 -6.86 29.14
C ALA A 246 -2.79 -7.51 30.46
N LEU A 247 -2.28 -8.75 30.39
CA LEU A 247 -1.69 -9.45 31.55
C LEU A 247 -0.46 -8.72 32.10
N ILE A 248 0.45 -8.27 31.20
CA ILE A 248 1.62 -7.52 31.62
C ILE A 248 1.20 -6.21 32.31
N VAL A 249 0.32 -5.42 31.69
CA VAL A 249 -0.14 -4.14 32.25
C VAL A 249 -0.85 -4.33 33.59
N ALA A 250 -1.70 -5.34 33.69
CA ALA A 250 -2.39 -5.68 34.94
C ALA A 250 -1.41 -6.07 36.05
N SER A 251 -0.34 -6.80 35.74
CA SER A 251 0.68 -7.23 36.71
C SER A 251 1.44 -6.08 37.35
N PHE A 252 1.70 -5.00 36.59
CA PHE A 252 2.41 -3.82 37.09
C PHE A 252 1.49 -2.79 37.76
N HIS A 253 0.17 -2.95 37.70
CA HIS A 253 -0.74 -1.96 38.28
C HIS A 253 -0.72 -2.00 39.83
N GLY A 254 -0.25 -0.89 40.43
CA GLY A 254 -0.24 -0.72 41.89
C GLY A 254 0.89 -1.46 42.63
N SER A 255 1.86 -2.02 41.92
CA SER A 255 3.03 -2.69 42.52
C SER A 255 4.29 -2.48 41.67
N ASP A 256 5.46 -2.41 42.34
CA ASP A 256 6.78 -2.39 41.71
C ASP A 256 7.28 -3.82 41.49
N VAL A 257 6.94 -4.43 40.36
CA VAL A 257 7.36 -5.82 40.05
C VAL A 257 8.83 -5.82 39.59
N ARG A 258 9.76 -5.58 40.53
CA ARG A 258 11.22 -5.53 40.26
C ARG A 258 11.80 -6.87 39.82
N SER A 259 11.12 -7.97 40.13
CA SER A 259 11.53 -9.34 39.77
C SER A 259 11.45 -9.63 38.27
N VAL A 260 10.72 -8.84 37.48
CA VAL A 260 10.66 -8.98 36.03
C VAL A 260 11.76 -8.12 35.38
N TRP A 261 13.02 -8.54 35.56
CA TRP A 261 14.21 -7.81 35.11
C TRP A 261 14.19 -7.51 33.61
N ILE A 262 13.64 -8.41 32.80
CA ILE A 262 13.57 -8.24 31.34
C ILE A 262 12.82 -6.95 30.94
N LEU A 263 11.84 -6.50 31.74
CA LEU A 263 11.06 -5.28 31.49
C LEU A 263 11.54 -4.07 32.32
N THR A 264 12.38 -4.28 33.35
CA THR A 264 12.76 -3.23 34.30
C THR A 264 14.22 -2.79 34.20
N ASN A 265 15.02 -3.43 33.35
CA ASN A 265 16.39 -3.06 33.12
C ASN A 265 16.54 -1.71 32.36
N PRO A 266 17.71 -1.06 32.38
CA PRO A 266 17.93 0.25 31.75
C PRO A 266 17.67 0.25 30.23
N VAL A 267 17.98 -0.86 29.54
CA VAL A 267 17.78 -0.99 28.09
C VAL A 267 16.27 -1.02 27.76
N ALA A 268 15.50 -1.83 28.48
CA ALA A 268 14.04 -1.87 28.32
C ALA A 268 13.37 -0.52 28.60
N ARG A 269 13.88 0.22 29.62
CA ARG A 269 13.40 1.58 29.91
C ARG A 269 13.74 2.54 28.78
N TRP A 270 14.94 2.49 28.23
CA TRP A 270 15.32 3.32 27.09
C TRP A 270 14.41 3.06 25.88
N PHE A 271 14.14 1.79 25.55
CA PHE A 271 13.18 1.43 24.50
C PHE A 271 11.77 1.95 24.81
N GLY A 272 11.33 1.87 26.06
CA GLY A 272 10.05 2.43 26.48
C GLY A 272 9.96 3.94 26.28
N ASP A 273 11.00 4.69 26.68
CA ASP A 273 11.06 6.14 26.57
C ASP A 273 11.11 6.61 25.10
N THR A 274 11.81 5.87 24.24
CA THR A 274 12.09 6.22 22.83
C THR A 274 11.17 5.51 21.84
N SER A 275 10.28 4.63 22.31
CA SER A 275 9.43 3.74 21.48
C SER A 275 8.65 4.49 20.40
N TYR A 276 8.15 5.69 20.69
CA TYR A 276 7.42 6.49 19.72
C TYR A 276 8.32 6.98 18.59
N THR A 277 9.47 7.55 18.91
CA THR A 277 10.44 8.03 17.90
C THR A 277 11.01 6.88 17.08
N LEU A 278 11.28 5.71 17.74
CA LEU A 278 11.73 4.50 17.05
C LEU A 278 10.66 3.98 16.08
N TYR A 279 9.39 3.97 16.50
CA TYR A 279 8.26 3.62 15.66
C TYR A 279 8.15 4.54 14.43
N LEU A 280 8.43 5.83 14.57
CA LEU A 280 8.40 6.76 13.43
C LEU A 280 9.54 6.51 12.42
N TRP A 281 10.76 6.19 12.89
CA TRP A 281 11.94 6.09 12.05
C TRP A 281 12.17 4.70 11.43
N HIS A 282 11.79 3.60 12.12
CA HIS A 282 12.21 2.26 11.70
C HIS A 282 11.77 1.91 10.28
N TRP A 283 10.50 2.18 9.94
CA TRP A 283 9.91 1.80 8.67
C TRP A 283 10.43 2.64 7.49
N PRO A 284 10.45 3.99 7.56
CA PRO A 284 11.10 4.80 6.52
C PRO A 284 12.55 4.39 6.26
N VAL A 285 13.32 4.11 7.31
CA VAL A 285 14.71 3.66 7.18
C VAL A 285 14.79 2.33 6.42
N ILE A 286 13.96 1.35 6.77
CA ILE A 286 13.93 0.05 6.09
C ILE A 286 13.59 0.23 4.60
N VAL A 287 12.51 0.95 4.30
CA VAL A 287 12.03 1.10 2.92
C VAL A 287 12.99 1.93 2.06
N LEU A 288 13.50 3.05 2.59
CA LEU A 288 14.45 3.89 1.85
C LEU A 288 15.81 3.19 1.66
N LEU A 289 16.26 2.43 2.67
CA LEU A 289 17.53 1.70 2.55
C LEU A 289 17.44 0.54 1.55
N ALA A 290 16.29 -0.13 1.47
CA ALA A 290 16.05 -1.21 0.50
C ALA A 290 16.10 -0.74 -0.96
N THR A 291 15.95 0.56 -1.24
CA THR A 291 16.11 1.10 -2.60
C THR A 291 17.57 1.38 -2.97
N VAL A 292 18.45 1.50 -1.98
CA VAL A 292 19.88 1.85 -2.18
C VAL A 292 20.77 0.62 -2.06
N LEU A 293 20.38 -0.34 -1.24
CA LEU A 293 21.17 -1.53 -0.94
C LEU A 293 20.36 -2.80 -1.22
N GLU A 294 21.06 -3.82 -1.71
CA GLU A 294 20.48 -5.15 -1.82
C GLU A 294 20.11 -5.73 -0.44
N GLN A 295 19.05 -6.52 -0.40
CA GLN A 295 18.63 -7.17 0.83
C GLN A 295 19.68 -8.19 1.29
N GLY A 296 20.16 -8.02 2.51
CA GLY A 296 21.19 -8.89 3.09
C GLY A 296 21.54 -8.49 4.52
N VAL A 297 22.44 -9.24 5.14
CA VAL A 297 22.85 -9.00 6.53
C VAL A 297 23.33 -7.57 6.76
N VAL A 298 24.07 -7.02 5.80
CA VAL A 298 24.63 -5.65 5.91
C VAL A 298 23.50 -4.60 5.89
N SER A 299 22.52 -4.71 4.99
CA SER A 299 21.40 -3.77 4.93
C SER A 299 20.53 -3.84 6.18
N TYR A 300 20.29 -5.04 6.74
CA TYR A 300 19.55 -5.19 8.00
C TYR A 300 20.28 -4.58 9.20
N LEU A 301 21.60 -4.80 9.31
CA LEU A 301 22.38 -4.19 10.36
C LEU A 301 22.41 -2.67 10.27
N LEU A 302 22.57 -2.12 9.07
CA LEU A 302 22.52 -0.68 8.84
C LEU A 302 21.13 -0.11 9.14
N ALA A 303 20.04 -0.79 8.78
CA ALA A 303 18.69 -0.38 9.12
C ALA A 303 18.49 -0.28 10.64
N VAL A 304 18.98 -1.24 11.40
CA VAL A 304 18.93 -1.21 12.87
C VAL A 304 19.76 -0.05 13.43
N ILE A 305 21.02 0.09 12.99
CA ILE A 305 21.93 1.15 13.47
C ILE A 305 21.35 2.54 13.16
N LEU A 306 20.90 2.77 11.94
CA LEU A 306 20.32 4.05 11.53
C LEU A 306 19.01 4.34 12.29
N SER A 307 18.12 3.37 12.44
CA SER A 307 16.88 3.54 13.20
C SER A 307 17.16 3.91 14.66
N LEU A 308 18.08 3.23 15.32
CA LEU A 308 18.45 3.54 16.70
C LEU A 308 19.20 4.88 16.83
N GLY A 309 20.08 5.19 15.87
CA GLY A 309 20.82 6.46 15.83
C GLY A 309 19.88 7.67 15.64
N LEU A 310 19.03 7.63 14.61
CA LEU A 310 18.04 8.68 14.34
C LEU A 310 17.06 8.84 15.51
N THR A 311 16.62 7.72 16.09
CA THR A 311 15.77 7.72 17.30
C THR A 311 16.46 8.46 18.45
N THR A 312 17.70 8.12 18.75
CA THR A 312 18.45 8.74 19.86
C THR A 312 18.61 10.24 19.66
N VAL A 313 19.00 10.65 18.45
CA VAL A 313 19.19 12.06 18.09
C VAL A 313 17.85 12.82 18.16
N THR A 314 16.80 12.30 17.52
CA THR A 314 15.48 12.95 17.51
C THR A 314 14.90 13.04 18.92
N TYR A 315 14.95 11.97 19.70
CA TYR A 315 14.43 11.97 21.07
C TYR A 315 15.17 12.96 21.97
N ARG A 316 16.52 12.95 21.94
CA ARG A 316 17.35 13.77 22.84
C ARG A 316 17.31 15.25 22.49
N PHE A 317 17.37 15.60 21.21
CA PHE A 317 17.58 16.98 20.79
C PHE A 317 16.31 17.66 20.31
N TYR A 318 15.25 16.93 19.95
CA TYR A 318 14.04 17.47 19.38
C TYR A 318 12.79 17.13 20.21
N GLU A 319 12.42 15.86 20.38
CA GLU A 319 11.18 15.45 21.07
C GLU A 319 11.17 15.84 22.55
N ASN A 320 12.17 15.41 23.32
CA ASN A 320 12.20 15.61 24.77
C ASN A 320 12.30 17.08 25.18
N PRO A 321 13.09 17.97 24.51
CA PRO A 321 13.07 19.40 24.75
C PRO A 321 11.72 20.06 24.50
N ILE A 322 11.04 19.71 23.39
CA ILE A 322 9.70 20.25 23.05
C ILE A 322 8.67 19.78 24.07
N ARG A 323 8.68 18.49 24.41
CA ARG A 323 7.77 17.90 25.40
C ARG A 323 7.86 18.57 26.75
N LYS A 324 9.06 18.98 27.18
CA LYS A 324 9.32 19.65 28.47
C LYS A 324 9.19 21.18 28.41
N SER A 325 9.04 21.77 27.24
CA SER A 325 8.94 23.20 27.06
C SER A 325 7.59 23.75 27.59
N ASN A 326 7.53 25.06 27.83
CA ASN A 326 6.28 25.77 28.14
C ASN A 326 5.47 26.19 26.88
N TRP A 327 5.82 25.63 25.71
CA TRP A 327 5.11 25.86 24.46
C TRP A 327 3.64 25.43 24.59
N LEU A 328 2.72 26.27 24.14
CA LEU A 328 1.26 26.11 24.25
C LEU A 328 0.66 26.20 25.68
N LEU A 329 1.42 26.57 26.71
CA LEU A 329 0.88 26.87 28.05
C LEU A 329 0.53 28.36 28.13
N ASP A 330 -0.53 28.70 28.87
CA ASP A 330 -0.90 30.09 29.10
C ASP A 330 0.13 30.79 29.98
N VAL A 331 0.28 32.11 29.73
CA VAL A 331 1.21 32.97 30.46
C VAL A 331 0.84 33.07 31.95
N ASP A 332 -0.43 32.87 32.30
CA ASP A 332 -0.94 32.96 33.67
C ASP A 332 -0.68 31.69 34.51
N GLU A 333 -0.34 30.56 33.89
CA GLU A 333 0.01 29.30 34.59
C GLU A 333 1.51 29.15 34.89
N VAL A 334 2.35 30.09 34.41
CA VAL A 334 3.78 30.06 34.71
C VAL A 334 3.98 30.60 36.12
N PRO A 335 4.66 29.87 37.05
CA PRO A 335 4.93 30.35 38.41
C PRO A 335 5.60 31.74 38.38
N ARG A 336 4.98 32.70 39.04
CA ARG A 336 5.46 34.09 39.15
C ARG A 336 6.75 34.18 39.95
N GLY A 337 7.86 33.93 39.28
CA GLY A 337 9.21 34.12 39.81
C GLY A 337 10.09 34.76 38.76
N ARG A 338 10.24 36.10 38.89
CA ARG A 338 11.22 37.01 38.24
C ARG A 338 10.84 37.66 36.90
N SER A 339 10.80 38.97 37.06
CA SER A 339 11.08 40.09 36.15
C SER A 339 9.98 40.61 35.24
N LYS A 340 9.63 41.87 35.55
CA LYS A 340 8.87 42.81 34.72
C LYS A 340 9.64 43.11 33.43
N ALA A 341 9.12 42.65 32.28
CA ALA A 341 9.48 43.20 30.98
C ALA A 341 8.20 43.30 30.14
N TRP A 342 7.88 44.50 29.75
CA TRP A 342 6.65 44.93 29.08
C TRP A 342 6.78 44.88 27.55
N LEU A 343 7.26 43.78 26.98
CA LEU A 343 7.17 43.51 25.53
C LEU A 343 6.38 42.20 25.33
N PRO A 344 5.54 42.09 24.28
CA PRO A 344 4.78 40.90 24.07
C PRO A 344 5.73 39.71 23.87
N ARG A 345 5.69 38.76 24.82
CA ARG A 345 6.54 37.56 24.89
C ARG A 345 6.40 36.57 23.72
N LEU A 346 5.71 36.96 22.66
CA LEU A 346 5.66 36.23 21.38
C LEU A 346 7.01 36.19 20.64
N ILE A 347 7.96 37.08 20.99
CA ILE A 347 9.19 37.29 20.21
C ILE A 347 10.42 36.60 20.83
N LEU A 348 10.36 36.06 22.05
CA LEU A 348 11.56 35.75 22.84
C LEU A 348 11.76 34.28 23.21
N ASN A 349 11.12 33.34 22.53
CA ASN A 349 11.52 31.97 22.70
C ASN A 349 12.27 31.50 21.43
N SER A 350 13.62 31.65 21.42
CA SER A 350 14.49 31.24 20.31
C SER A 350 14.26 29.79 19.87
N ARG A 351 13.71 28.96 20.78
CA ARG A 351 13.34 27.58 20.51
C ARG A 351 11.99 27.45 19.79
N ALA A 352 11.03 28.36 20.02
CA ALA A 352 9.77 28.40 19.26
C ALA A 352 10.02 28.85 17.80
N TRP A 353 10.93 29.79 17.59
CA TRP A 353 11.38 30.20 16.26
C TRP A 353 12.14 29.07 15.54
N GLY A 354 12.89 28.22 16.25
CA GLY A 354 13.52 27.02 15.69
C GLY A 354 12.48 26.02 15.17
N VAL A 355 11.37 25.83 15.89
CA VAL A 355 10.29 24.91 15.46
C VAL A 355 9.47 25.51 14.30
N ILE A 356 9.09 26.79 14.40
CA ILE A 356 8.37 27.52 13.33
C ILE A 356 9.29 27.61 12.10
N GLY A 357 10.56 27.95 12.27
CA GLY A 357 11.53 27.99 11.19
C GLY A 357 11.76 26.61 10.55
N GLY A 358 11.83 25.56 11.35
CA GLY A 358 11.91 24.18 10.87
C GLY A 358 10.68 23.76 10.06
N VAL A 359 9.48 24.02 10.57
CA VAL A 359 8.22 23.72 9.86
C VAL A 359 8.10 24.57 8.61
N SER A 360 8.45 25.86 8.67
CA SER A 360 8.41 26.75 7.51
C SER A 360 9.44 26.36 6.44
N ALA A 361 10.68 26.03 6.85
CA ALA A 361 11.71 25.50 5.95
C ALA A 361 11.26 24.20 5.30
N ALA A 362 10.56 23.39 6.04
CA ALA A 362 9.97 22.15 5.60
C ALA A 362 8.89 22.33 4.53
N VAL A 363 7.96 23.25 4.78
CA VAL A 363 6.89 23.60 3.82
C VAL A 363 7.49 24.21 2.57
N ILE A 364 8.48 25.10 2.72
CA ILE A 364 9.21 25.71 1.60
C ILE A 364 9.95 24.65 0.80
N PHE A 365 10.63 23.72 1.46
CA PHE A 365 11.34 22.64 0.78
C PHE A 365 10.37 21.71 0.02
N MET A 366 9.23 21.36 0.63
CA MET A 366 8.19 20.58 -0.06
C MET A 366 7.63 21.35 -1.26
N ALA A 367 7.39 22.65 -1.14
CA ALA A 367 6.94 23.48 -2.25
C ALA A 367 7.99 23.54 -3.37
N ILE A 368 9.28 23.70 -3.03
CA ILE A 368 10.38 23.69 -4.01
C ILE A 368 10.49 22.30 -4.66
N ALA A 369 10.40 21.21 -3.88
CA ALA A 369 10.43 19.85 -4.39
C ALA A 369 9.26 19.60 -5.35
N THR A 370 8.07 20.08 -5.04
CA THR A 370 6.88 19.96 -5.91
C THR A 370 7.06 20.75 -7.20
N ILE A 371 7.57 21.99 -7.14
CA ILE A 371 7.82 22.84 -8.31
C ILE A 371 8.92 22.24 -9.20
N THR A 372 10.01 21.74 -8.60
CA THR A 372 11.09 21.08 -9.36
C THR A 372 10.61 19.78 -9.99
N TYR A 373 9.70 19.07 -9.34
CA TYR A 373 9.06 17.88 -9.86
C TYR A 373 8.16 18.19 -11.06
N GLU A 374 7.24 19.14 -10.94
CA GLU A 374 6.38 19.57 -12.07
C GLU A 374 7.22 20.04 -13.27
N SER A 375 8.33 20.73 -13.01
CA SER A 375 9.24 21.17 -14.07
C SER A 375 10.04 20.01 -14.70
N ARG A 376 10.32 18.92 -13.96
CA ARG A 376 10.93 17.70 -14.50
C ARG A 376 9.91 16.90 -15.32
N LEU A 377 8.68 16.72 -14.82
CA LEU A 377 7.61 16.09 -15.58
C LEU A 377 7.32 16.84 -16.89
N ALA A 378 7.25 18.17 -16.83
CA ALA A 378 7.06 18.99 -18.02
C ALA A 378 8.21 18.82 -19.03
N ARG A 379 9.46 18.71 -18.57
CA ARG A 379 10.62 18.42 -19.44
C ARG A 379 10.57 17.01 -20.01
N VAL A 380 10.31 15.99 -19.20
CA VAL A 380 10.17 14.60 -19.67
C VAL A 380 9.01 14.47 -20.65
N ALA A 381 7.88 15.16 -20.38
CA ALA A 381 6.77 15.22 -21.33
C ALA A 381 7.14 15.99 -22.63
N GLN A 382 7.95 17.05 -22.54
CA GLN A 382 8.46 17.77 -23.71
C GLN A 382 9.53 16.96 -24.47
N GLU A 383 10.40 16.24 -23.79
CA GLU A 383 11.40 15.37 -24.39
C GLU A 383 10.75 14.16 -25.07
N SER A 384 9.73 13.54 -24.45
CA SER A 384 8.94 12.48 -25.11
C SER A 384 8.10 13.04 -26.28
N ALA A 385 7.54 14.23 -26.17
CA ALA A 385 6.82 14.88 -27.27
C ALA A 385 7.78 15.36 -28.39
N ALA A 386 9.03 15.72 -28.06
CA ALA A 386 10.04 16.09 -29.05
C ALA A 386 10.59 14.88 -29.82
N VAL A 387 10.62 13.69 -29.19
CA VAL A 387 10.95 12.42 -29.87
C VAL A 387 9.79 12.00 -30.80
N ASP A 388 8.53 12.25 -30.43
CA ASP A 388 7.35 11.94 -31.25
C ASP A 388 7.02 13.00 -32.31
N GLY A 389 7.67 14.19 -32.29
CA GLY A 389 7.57 15.21 -33.34
C GLY A 389 6.17 15.73 -33.67
N GLN A 390 5.14 15.45 -32.88
CA GLN A 390 3.76 15.90 -33.12
C GLN A 390 2.96 16.10 -31.84
N GLU A 391 2.01 17.04 -31.91
CA GLU A 391 0.95 17.32 -30.93
C GLU A 391 0.42 16.06 -30.28
N GLY A 392 0.18 16.08 -28.93
CA GLY A 392 -0.15 14.97 -28.04
C GLY A 392 -0.96 13.83 -28.68
N PRO A 393 -0.75 12.58 -28.28
CA PRO A 393 -1.02 11.42 -29.11
C PRO A 393 -2.49 11.39 -29.54
N LYS A 394 -2.81 11.98 -30.67
CA LYS A 394 -3.81 11.39 -31.55
C LYS A 394 -3.17 10.06 -31.93
N VAL A 395 -3.70 8.95 -31.42
CA VAL A 395 -3.39 7.64 -31.97
C VAL A 395 -3.61 7.79 -33.45
N ALA A 396 -2.53 8.00 -34.19
CA ALA A 396 -2.59 8.08 -35.65
C ALA A 396 -2.77 6.64 -36.12
N PHE A 397 -4.03 6.22 -36.11
CA PHE A 397 -4.45 5.03 -36.84
C PHE A 397 -4.10 5.30 -38.30
N GLY A 398 -3.13 4.60 -38.87
CA GLY A 398 -2.89 4.69 -40.29
C GLY A 398 -1.48 4.96 -40.79
N ASN A 399 -0.50 5.22 -39.95
CA ASN A 399 0.87 5.13 -40.38
C ASN A 399 1.36 3.68 -40.34
N PRO A 400 2.11 3.19 -41.35
CA PRO A 400 2.79 1.91 -41.20
C PRO A 400 3.60 1.98 -39.91
N PRO A 401 3.67 0.88 -39.12
CA PRO A 401 4.44 0.88 -37.89
C PRO A 401 5.84 1.36 -38.27
N PRO A 402 6.48 2.27 -37.52
CA PRO A 402 7.87 2.59 -37.75
C PRO A 402 8.61 1.25 -37.81
N GLU A 403 9.47 1.09 -38.81
CA GLU A 403 10.27 -0.11 -38.96
C GLU A 403 10.98 -0.31 -37.63
N VAL A 404 10.50 -1.28 -36.83
CA VAL A 404 11.02 -1.47 -35.47
C VAL A 404 12.45 -1.92 -35.66
N GLU A 405 13.39 -1.13 -35.20
CA GLU A 405 14.82 -1.46 -35.30
C GLU A 405 15.03 -2.86 -34.69
N PRO A 406 15.80 -3.74 -35.34
CA PRO A 406 15.93 -5.15 -34.93
C PRO A 406 16.34 -5.34 -33.48
N CYS A 407 17.07 -4.37 -32.89
CA CYS A 407 17.54 -4.41 -31.52
C CYS A 407 16.71 -3.54 -30.53
N TYR A 408 15.55 -3.05 -30.94
CA TYR A 408 14.68 -2.23 -30.09
C TYR A 408 13.48 -3.05 -29.59
N GLY A 409 13.31 -3.13 -28.25
CA GLY A 409 12.20 -3.84 -27.62
C GLY A 409 12.19 -5.35 -27.90
N ALA A 410 11.01 -5.92 -28.02
CA ALA A 410 10.79 -7.37 -28.14
C ALA A 410 11.62 -8.07 -29.25
N PRO A 411 11.83 -7.53 -30.45
CA PRO A 411 12.68 -8.16 -31.47
C PRO A 411 14.11 -8.42 -31.02
N ALA A 412 14.67 -7.63 -30.09
CA ALA A 412 16.03 -7.80 -29.60
C ALA A 412 16.27 -9.19 -28.95
N MET A 413 15.21 -9.86 -28.44
CA MET A 413 15.31 -11.21 -27.85
C MET A 413 15.60 -12.31 -28.86
N VAL A 414 15.28 -12.10 -30.13
CA VAL A 414 15.35 -13.13 -31.19
C VAL A 414 16.30 -12.73 -32.32
N THR A 415 16.86 -11.54 -32.29
CA THR A 415 17.80 -11.04 -33.30
C THR A 415 19.24 -11.26 -32.83
N GLU A 416 20.01 -11.98 -33.61
CA GLU A 416 21.41 -12.29 -33.30
C GLU A 416 22.26 -11.02 -33.22
N GLY A 417 23.10 -10.90 -32.19
CA GLY A 417 24.01 -9.76 -31.99
C GLY A 417 23.38 -8.56 -31.28
N CYS A 418 22.10 -8.58 -30.95
CA CYS A 418 21.48 -7.50 -30.17
C CYS A 418 21.87 -7.55 -28.69
N ILE A 419 22.12 -6.37 -28.11
CA ILE A 419 22.35 -6.18 -26.68
C ILE A 419 21.04 -5.76 -26.07
N LEU A 420 20.58 -6.49 -25.03
CA LEU A 420 19.29 -6.20 -24.38
C LEU A 420 19.27 -4.84 -23.66
N ARG A 421 20.42 -4.41 -23.14
CA ARG A 421 20.60 -3.09 -22.55
C ARG A 421 21.90 -2.44 -23.01
N ASN A 422 21.80 -1.38 -23.79
CA ASN A 422 22.89 -0.50 -24.13
C ASN A 422 22.85 0.76 -23.24
N PRO A 423 23.81 0.97 -22.30
CA PRO A 423 23.81 2.12 -21.40
C PRO A 423 23.86 3.48 -22.10
N GLU A 424 24.39 3.55 -23.33
CA GLU A 424 24.49 4.79 -24.10
C GLU A 424 23.14 5.23 -24.70
N VAL A 425 22.16 4.33 -24.76
CA VAL A 425 20.82 4.59 -25.29
C VAL A 425 19.84 4.78 -24.15
N PRO A 426 19.05 5.86 -24.11
CA PRO A 426 18.04 6.08 -23.09
C PRO A 426 17.04 4.95 -23.02
N LEU A 427 16.59 4.63 -21.78
CA LEU A 427 15.50 3.68 -21.56
C LEU A 427 14.17 4.25 -22.07
N GLN A 428 13.35 3.39 -22.64
CA GLN A 428 11.99 3.70 -23.07
C GLN A 428 11.00 2.72 -22.41
N PRO A 429 9.89 3.19 -21.85
CA PRO A 429 9.70 4.58 -21.47
C PRO A 429 10.73 5.00 -20.41
N PRO A 430 10.91 6.31 -20.15
CA PRO A 430 11.80 6.77 -19.08
C PRO A 430 11.46 6.13 -17.73
N ILE A 431 12.46 5.89 -16.86
CA ILE A 431 12.28 5.27 -15.54
C ILE A 431 11.21 6.00 -14.71
N ASP A 432 11.13 7.32 -14.80
CA ASP A 432 10.13 8.11 -14.09
C ASP A 432 8.71 7.95 -14.65
N TYR A 433 8.56 7.34 -15.82
CA TYR A 433 7.29 7.24 -16.53
C TYR A 433 6.77 5.80 -16.70
N PHE A 434 7.63 4.76 -16.63
CA PHE A 434 7.23 3.39 -16.97
C PHE A 434 6.01 2.87 -16.19
N ALA A 435 5.87 3.25 -14.92
CA ALA A 435 4.76 2.81 -14.09
C ALA A 435 3.37 3.33 -14.53
N VAL A 436 3.35 4.42 -15.31
CA VAL A 436 2.13 5.01 -15.88
C VAL A 436 2.00 4.78 -17.39
N ASP A 437 3.00 4.14 -18.01
CA ASP A 437 2.99 3.78 -19.43
C ASP A 437 1.99 2.64 -19.70
N SER A 438 0.75 3.02 -19.87
CA SER A 438 -0.42 2.14 -19.94
C SER A 438 -1.32 2.52 -21.12
N PRO A 439 -1.92 1.55 -21.81
CA PRO A 439 -2.95 1.83 -22.80
C PRO A 439 -4.28 2.33 -22.19
N GLN A 440 -4.52 2.11 -20.90
CA GLN A 440 -5.80 2.44 -20.25
C GLN A 440 -6.29 3.88 -20.45
N PRO A 441 -5.45 4.94 -20.38
CA PRO A 441 -5.89 6.30 -20.68
C PRO A 441 -6.44 6.47 -22.10
N TYR A 442 -5.95 5.67 -23.05
CA TYR A 442 -6.39 5.70 -24.44
C TYR A 442 -7.61 4.85 -24.72
N LEU A 443 -7.88 3.86 -23.85
CA LEU A 443 -9.06 3.01 -23.95
C LEU A 443 -10.32 3.70 -23.38
N GLY A 444 -10.17 4.64 -22.46
CA GLY A 444 -11.27 5.42 -21.90
C GLY A 444 -12.45 4.55 -21.45
N ALA A 445 -13.63 4.80 -22.02
CA ALA A 445 -14.85 4.02 -21.73
C ALA A 445 -14.80 2.58 -22.28
N CYS A 446 -13.82 2.25 -23.12
CA CYS A 446 -13.66 0.92 -23.74
C CYS A 446 -13.07 -0.13 -22.79
N TYR A 447 -12.58 0.29 -21.61
CA TYR A 447 -12.16 -0.61 -20.55
C TYR A 447 -13.02 -0.41 -19.31
N VAL A 448 -13.69 -1.47 -18.85
CA VAL A 448 -14.62 -1.41 -17.74
C VAL A 448 -13.98 -1.95 -16.46
N THR A 449 -14.04 -1.18 -15.37
CA THR A 449 -13.53 -1.60 -14.05
C THR A 449 -14.50 -2.53 -13.32
N VAL A 450 -14.04 -3.24 -12.29
CA VAL A 450 -14.82 -4.25 -11.52
C VAL A 450 -16.19 -3.76 -11.08
N GLU A 451 -16.31 -2.53 -10.61
CA GLU A 451 -17.58 -1.96 -10.11
C GLU A 451 -18.62 -1.72 -11.22
N LYS A 452 -18.21 -1.78 -12.50
CA LYS A 452 -19.04 -1.51 -13.68
C LYS A 452 -19.09 -2.66 -14.67
N SER A 453 -18.54 -3.84 -14.31
CA SER A 453 -18.41 -4.99 -15.22
C SER A 453 -19.74 -5.66 -15.62
N GLU A 454 -20.88 -5.13 -15.21
CA GLU A 454 -22.18 -5.65 -15.64
C GLU A 454 -22.42 -5.51 -17.15
N ASN A 455 -21.75 -4.56 -17.82
CA ASN A 455 -21.79 -4.38 -19.27
C ASN A 455 -20.41 -3.97 -19.77
N LEU A 456 -19.88 -4.65 -20.78
CA LEU A 456 -18.68 -4.21 -21.49
C LEU A 456 -19.08 -3.28 -22.64
N ASN A 457 -18.28 -2.22 -22.82
CA ASN A 457 -18.48 -1.28 -23.92
C ASN A 457 -17.61 -1.71 -25.11
N PRO A 458 -18.17 -2.22 -26.21
CA PRO A 458 -17.40 -2.50 -27.41
C PRO A 458 -16.86 -1.21 -28.01
N CYS A 459 -15.60 -1.24 -28.44
CA CYS A 459 -15.00 -0.12 -29.17
C CYS A 459 -14.31 -0.64 -30.43
N ASP A 460 -14.52 0.09 -31.50
CA ASP A 460 -14.03 -0.25 -32.83
C ASP A 460 -12.80 0.59 -33.21
N TYR A 461 -11.83 -0.02 -33.88
CA TYR A 461 -10.55 0.57 -34.28
C TYR A 461 -10.11 0.05 -35.65
N GLY A 462 -9.34 0.88 -36.38
CA GLY A 462 -8.67 0.51 -37.62
C GLY A 462 -9.53 0.61 -38.86
N TYR A 463 -9.28 -0.26 -39.84
CA TYR A 463 -9.80 -0.16 -41.18
C TYR A 463 -11.32 -0.43 -41.29
N GLU A 464 -12.05 0.50 -41.91
CA GLU A 464 -13.52 0.44 -42.04
C GLU A 464 -14.02 0.01 -43.45
N GLY A 465 -13.11 -0.39 -44.34
CA GLY A 465 -13.45 -0.76 -45.71
C GLY A 465 -14.29 -2.06 -45.80
N PRO A 466 -14.99 -2.30 -46.93
CA PRO A 466 -15.85 -3.46 -47.11
C PRO A 466 -15.07 -4.80 -47.16
N ASP A 467 -13.77 -4.75 -47.38
CA ASP A 467 -12.85 -5.87 -47.42
C ASP A 467 -12.07 -6.04 -46.09
N ALA A 468 -12.56 -5.44 -45.01
CA ALA A 468 -11.95 -5.53 -43.69
C ALA A 468 -12.01 -6.95 -43.14
N VAL A 469 -10.85 -7.45 -42.67
CA VAL A 469 -10.82 -8.64 -41.80
C VAL A 469 -11.30 -8.23 -40.41
N ARG A 470 -12.40 -8.82 -39.95
CA ARG A 470 -13.04 -8.51 -38.67
C ARG A 470 -12.37 -9.26 -37.53
N ILE A 471 -11.80 -8.52 -36.61
CA ILE A 471 -11.09 -9.06 -35.44
C ILE A 471 -11.79 -8.62 -34.17
N ALA A 472 -12.00 -9.53 -33.22
CA ALA A 472 -12.38 -9.21 -31.86
C ALA A 472 -11.20 -9.46 -30.91
N LEU A 473 -11.03 -8.62 -29.89
CA LEU A 473 -10.12 -8.85 -28.76
C LEU A 473 -10.94 -8.87 -27.47
N ILE A 474 -10.85 -9.99 -26.75
CA ILE A 474 -11.67 -10.22 -25.56
C ILE A 474 -10.79 -10.63 -24.39
N GLY A 475 -11.01 -10.02 -23.24
CA GLY A 475 -10.32 -10.39 -22.01
C GLY A 475 -10.29 -9.30 -20.96
N ASP A 476 -9.39 -9.48 -20.02
CA ASP A 476 -9.21 -8.62 -18.85
C ASP A 476 -8.14 -7.52 -19.06
N SER A 477 -7.50 -7.10 -17.99
CA SER A 477 -6.41 -6.10 -18.05
C SER A 477 -5.21 -6.53 -18.88
N HIS A 478 -4.98 -7.85 -19.05
CA HIS A 478 -3.90 -8.37 -19.91
C HIS A 478 -4.25 -8.24 -21.39
N ALA A 479 -5.53 -8.45 -21.76
CA ALA A 479 -6.00 -8.14 -23.10
C ALA A 479 -5.89 -6.63 -23.39
N ALA A 480 -6.23 -5.79 -22.41
CA ALA A 480 -6.03 -4.35 -22.53
C ALA A 480 -4.55 -3.99 -22.73
N ALA A 481 -3.63 -4.62 -21.99
CA ALA A 481 -2.19 -4.40 -22.12
C ALA A 481 -1.62 -4.88 -23.47
N LEU A 482 -2.26 -5.86 -24.13
CA LEU A 482 -1.88 -6.35 -25.46
C LEU A 482 -2.40 -5.44 -26.58
N THR A 483 -3.39 -4.60 -26.35
CA THR A 483 -4.00 -3.75 -27.40
C THR A 483 -2.97 -2.93 -28.20
N PRO A 484 -1.91 -2.35 -27.58
CA PRO A 484 -0.89 -1.61 -28.34
C PRO A 484 -0.10 -2.45 -29.35
N ALA A 485 -0.06 -3.78 -29.19
CA ALA A 485 0.53 -4.67 -30.17
C ALA A 485 -0.32 -4.83 -31.45
N LEU A 486 -1.59 -4.45 -31.39
CA LEU A 486 -2.53 -4.52 -32.53
C LEU A 486 -2.71 -3.18 -33.21
N TRP A 487 -2.78 -2.08 -32.49
CA TRP A 487 -3.11 -0.76 -33.06
C TRP A 487 -2.26 -0.35 -34.26
N PRO A 488 -0.91 -0.44 -34.23
CA PRO A 488 -0.07 0.04 -35.32
C PRO A 488 -0.24 -0.70 -36.64
N ILE A 489 -0.82 -1.90 -36.59
CA ILE A 489 -0.90 -2.82 -37.74
C ILE A 489 -2.30 -2.95 -38.34
N LEU A 490 -3.30 -2.30 -37.77
CA LEU A 490 -4.70 -2.45 -38.20
C LEU A 490 -4.93 -1.96 -39.63
N GLU A 491 -4.59 -0.71 -39.91
CA GLU A 491 -4.82 -0.09 -41.21
C GLU A 491 -4.01 -0.75 -42.33
N SER A 492 -2.73 -0.99 -42.10
CA SER A 492 -1.81 -1.59 -43.09
C SER A 492 -2.20 -3.01 -43.49
N ASN A 493 -2.90 -3.74 -42.60
CA ASN A 493 -3.37 -5.10 -42.87
C ASN A 493 -4.86 -5.15 -43.23
N LYS A 494 -5.56 -4.02 -43.31
CA LYS A 494 -7.01 -3.92 -43.51
C LYS A 494 -7.80 -4.67 -42.42
N TRP A 495 -7.40 -4.51 -41.17
CA TRP A 495 -8.06 -5.13 -40.03
C TRP A 495 -8.98 -4.14 -39.33
N HIS A 496 -10.17 -4.61 -39.00
CA HIS A 496 -11.13 -3.91 -38.15
C HIS A 496 -11.23 -4.62 -36.81
N LEU A 497 -10.76 -3.96 -35.75
CA LEU A 497 -10.68 -4.50 -34.39
C LEU A 497 -11.84 -3.98 -33.55
N THR A 498 -12.63 -4.88 -32.98
CA THR A 498 -13.59 -4.58 -31.90
C THR A 498 -13.05 -5.14 -30.58
N THR A 499 -12.98 -4.32 -29.53
CA THR A 499 -12.51 -4.75 -28.20
C THR A 499 -13.67 -4.94 -27.23
N TYR A 500 -13.57 -5.98 -26.38
CA TYR A 500 -14.49 -6.29 -25.28
C TYR A 500 -13.67 -6.51 -24.02
N LEU A 501 -13.39 -5.44 -23.28
CA LEU A 501 -12.38 -5.41 -22.23
C LEU A 501 -12.98 -5.04 -20.87
N GLY A 502 -12.73 -5.86 -19.85
CA GLY A 502 -13.17 -5.57 -18.49
C GLY A 502 -12.37 -6.30 -17.43
N THR A 503 -12.19 -5.69 -16.26
CA THR A 503 -11.41 -6.27 -15.15
C THR A 503 -11.94 -7.66 -14.80
N ALA A 504 -11.04 -8.65 -14.84
CA ALA A 504 -11.31 -10.06 -14.54
C ALA A 504 -12.42 -10.70 -15.40
N CYS A 505 -12.79 -10.10 -16.53
CA CYS A 505 -13.77 -10.65 -17.46
C CYS A 505 -13.09 -11.52 -18.52
N HIS A 506 -13.48 -12.80 -18.59
CA HIS A 506 -12.90 -13.78 -19.50
C HIS A 506 -13.98 -14.40 -20.40
N LEU A 507 -13.64 -14.70 -21.65
CA LEU A 507 -14.53 -15.40 -22.57
C LEU A 507 -14.68 -16.89 -22.19
N ALA A 508 -15.45 -17.15 -21.15
CA ALA A 508 -15.68 -18.46 -20.56
C ALA A 508 -17.18 -18.72 -20.32
N ASP A 509 -17.57 -19.99 -20.17
CA ASP A 509 -18.91 -20.43 -19.80
C ASP A 509 -18.83 -21.62 -18.81
N PRO A 510 -19.20 -21.44 -17.54
CA PRO A 510 -19.71 -20.19 -16.94
C PRO A 510 -18.68 -19.07 -16.92
N ALA A 511 -19.17 -17.84 -17.04
CA ALA A 511 -18.34 -16.64 -16.97
C ALA A 511 -17.87 -16.36 -15.53
N PRO A 512 -16.79 -15.55 -15.34
CA PRO A 512 -16.32 -15.16 -14.02
C PRO A 512 -17.40 -14.44 -13.19
N PRO A 513 -17.38 -14.61 -11.84
CA PRO A 513 -18.28 -13.87 -10.96
C PRO A 513 -18.18 -12.35 -11.18
N GLY A 514 -19.32 -11.70 -11.33
CA GLY A 514 -19.43 -10.27 -11.62
C GLY A 514 -19.36 -9.89 -13.11
N CYS A 515 -19.04 -10.86 -14.00
CA CYS A 515 -19.03 -10.66 -15.46
C CYS A 515 -20.08 -11.50 -16.20
N GLU A 516 -20.93 -12.25 -15.51
CA GLU A 516 -21.83 -13.24 -16.10
C GLU A 516 -22.76 -12.60 -17.14
N ARG A 517 -23.37 -11.45 -16.79
CA ARG A 517 -24.29 -10.72 -17.67
C ARG A 517 -23.55 -10.14 -18.87
N ALA A 518 -22.40 -9.51 -18.62
CA ALA A 518 -21.59 -8.90 -19.68
C ALA A 518 -21.09 -9.95 -20.67
N MET A 519 -20.56 -11.08 -20.20
CA MET A 519 -20.05 -12.15 -21.06
C MET A 519 -21.17 -12.86 -21.82
N SER A 520 -22.37 -12.97 -21.26
CA SER A 520 -23.53 -13.47 -21.99
C SER A 520 -23.88 -12.56 -23.18
N ALA A 521 -23.93 -11.25 -22.95
CA ALA A 521 -24.19 -10.26 -23.99
C ALA A 521 -23.07 -10.25 -25.07
N VAL A 522 -21.81 -10.34 -24.66
CA VAL A 522 -20.66 -10.42 -25.58
C VAL A 522 -20.74 -11.66 -26.45
N ARG A 523 -21.03 -12.83 -25.90
CA ARG A 523 -21.16 -14.09 -26.67
C ARG A 523 -22.29 -14.00 -27.70
N GLU A 524 -23.42 -13.41 -27.31
CA GLU A 524 -24.55 -13.17 -28.26
C GLU A 524 -24.11 -12.24 -29.39
N GLU A 525 -23.44 -11.14 -29.07
CA GLU A 525 -22.96 -10.18 -30.06
C GLU A 525 -21.91 -10.77 -31.00
N LEU A 526 -20.95 -11.54 -30.48
CA LEU A 526 -19.93 -12.23 -31.27
C LEU A 526 -20.57 -13.23 -32.26
N SER A 527 -21.58 -13.95 -31.82
CA SER A 527 -22.31 -14.89 -32.69
C SER A 527 -23.08 -14.17 -33.79
N ARG A 528 -23.63 -12.97 -33.52
CA ARG A 528 -24.40 -12.17 -34.45
C ARG A 528 -23.54 -11.42 -35.47
N LYS A 529 -22.43 -10.79 -35.01
CA LYS A 529 -21.61 -9.92 -35.88
C LYS A 529 -20.66 -10.69 -36.81
N ARG A 530 -20.39 -11.95 -36.55
CA ARG A 530 -19.41 -12.79 -37.28
C ARG A 530 -18.05 -12.14 -37.41
N TYR A 531 -17.09 -12.65 -36.68
CA TYR A 531 -15.69 -12.27 -36.75
C TYR A 531 -14.87 -13.33 -37.47
N ASP A 532 -13.85 -12.91 -38.22
CA ASP A 532 -12.90 -13.85 -38.86
C ASP A 532 -11.93 -14.42 -37.81
N ILE A 533 -11.49 -13.56 -36.87
CA ILE A 533 -10.57 -13.89 -35.80
C ILE A 533 -11.08 -13.33 -34.47
N ILE A 534 -10.99 -14.14 -33.43
CA ILE A 534 -11.24 -13.74 -32.05
C ILE A 534 -9.99 -13.98 -31.22
N PHE A 535 -9.27 -12.91 -30.85
CA PHE A 535 -8.17 -12.97 -29.91
C PHE A 535 -8.70 -13.10 -28.49
N VAL A 536 -8.13 -14.06 -27.75
CA VAL A 536 -8.44 -14.27 -26.34
C VAL A 536 -7.13 -14.28 -25.57
N THR A 537 -7.03 -13.42 -24.58
CA THR A 537 -5.94 -13.40 -23.61
C THR A 537 -6.45 -12.87 -22.28
N ASN A 538 -5.95 -13.41 -21.20
CA ASN A 538 -6.32 -13.03 -19.85
C ASN A 538 -5.25 -13.45 -18.84
N PHE A 539 -5.30 -12.85 -17.65
CA PHE A 539 -4.49 -13.26 -16.53
C PHE A 539 -4.73 -14.74 -16.19
N ASN A 540 -3.66 -15.52 -16.16
CA ASN A 540 -3.75 -16.96 -15.89
C ASN A 540 -4.07 -17.22 -14.41
N GLN A 541 -5.35 -17.41 -14.11
CA GLN A 541 -5.90 -17.74 -12.78
C GLN A 541 -6.75 -19.00 -12.88
N GLY A 542 -6.30 -20.13 -12.46
CA GLY A 542 -7.06 -21.28 -11.94
C GLY A 542 -8.40 -21.69 -12.58
N TRP A 543 -8.72 -21.23 -13.78
CA TRP A 543 -9.92 -21.59 -14.53
C TRP A 543 -9.77 -22.98 -15.15
N LEU A 544 -10.88 -23.63 -15.46
CA LEU A 544 -10.86 -24.91 -16.18
C LEU A 544 -10.85 -24.66 -17.70
N ALA A 545 -10.04 -25.42 -18.43
CA ALA A 545 -9.99 -25.35 -19.89
C ALA A 545 -11.38 -25.54 -20.55
N GLU A 546 -12.20 -26.40 -19.98
CA GLU A 546 -13.56 -26.68 -20.43
C GLU A 546 -14.48 -25.44 -20.44
N ASN A 547 -14.28 -24.51 -19.50
CA ASN A 547 -15.06 -23.27 -19.44
C ASN A 547 -14.80 -22.38 -20.66
N PHE A 548 -13.55 -22.32 -21.12
CA PHE A 548 -13.19 -21.58 -22.32
C PHE A 548 -13.73 -22.27 -23.57
N GLN A 549 -13.53 -23.57 -23.70
CA GLN A 549 -14.00 -24.36 -24.84
C GLN A 549 -15.52 -24.26 -25.01
N SER A 550 -16.28 -24.32 -23.91
CA SER A 550 -17.74 -24.18 -23.94
C SER A 550 -18.18 -22.86 -24.55
N ALA A 551 -17.47 -21.76 -24.25
CA ALA A 551 -17.76 -20.44 -24.84
C ALA A 551 -17.34 -20.34 -26.32
N TRP A 552 -16.32 -21.09 -26.77
CA TRP A 552 -15.76 -21.01 -28.13
C TRP A 552 -16.54 -21.85 -29.16
N ILE A 553 -17.13 -22.97 -28.74
CA ILE A 553 -17.88 -23.90 -29.64
C ILE A 553 -18.83 -23.17 -30.57
N PRO A 554 -19.76 -22.31 -30.11
CA PRO A 554 -20.70 -21.65 -30.98
C PRO A 554 -20.06 -20.63 -31.94
N LEU A 555 -18.93 -20.02 -31.52
CA LEU A 555 -18.20 -19.03 -32.30
C LEU A 555 -17.45 -19.68 -33.46
N VAL A 556 -16.78 -20.82 -33.21
CA VAL A 556 -16.10 -21.58 -34.25
C VAL A 556 -17.11 -22.23 -35.21
N ALA A 557 -18.25 -22.73 -34.71
CA ALA A 557 -19.33 -23.19 -35.57
C ALA A 557 -19.88 -22.08 -36.48
N GLY A 558 -19.79 -20.82 -36.04
CA GLY A 558 -20.12 -19.62 -36.84
C GLY A 558 -19.04 -19.21 -37.85
N GLY A 559 -17.88 -19.89 -37.88
CA GLY A 559 -16.77 -19.65 -38.81
C GLY A 559 -15.63 -18.82 -38.26
N ALA A 560 -15.67 -18.39 -37.00
CA ALA A 560 -14.58 -17.63 -36.37
C ALA A 560 -13.39 -18.56 -36.05
N LYS A 561 -12.15 -18.05 -36.15
CA LYS A 561 -10.95 -18.68 -35.62
C LYS A 561 -10.62 -18.08 -34.24
N ILE A 562 -10.44 -18.93 -33.24
CA ILE A 562 -9.98 -18.48 -31.91
C ILE A 562 -8.46 -18.43 -31.93
N VAL A 563 -7.91 -17.28 -31.57
CA VAL A 563 -6.47 -17.06 -31.45
C VAL A 563 -6.15 -16.75 -29.99
N VAL A 564 -5.53 -17.72 -29.34
CA VAL A 564 -5.08 -17.59 -27.97
C VAL A 564 -3.71 -16.93 -27.95
N VAL A 565 -3.59 -15.85 -27.17
CA VAL A 565 -2.29 -15.30 -26.78
C VAL A 565 -2.09 -15.64 -25.31
N PRO A 566 -1.08 -16.47 -24.96
CA PRO A 566 -0.78 -16.83 -23.58
C PRO A 566 -0.54 -15.59 -22.72
N ASP A 567 -0.78 -15.73 -21.42
CA ASP A 567 -0.47 -14.66 -20.46
C ASP A 567 1.01 -14.25 -20.54
N ASN A 568 1.29 -12.97 -20.40
CA ASN A 568 2.68 -12.51 -20.38
C ASN A 568 3.42 -13.08 -19.15
N PRO A 569 4.73 -13.38 -19.26
CA PRO A 569 5.54 -13.74 -18.11
C PRO A 569 5.43 -12.71 -16.99
N ARG A 570 5.46 -13.17 -15.75
CA ARG A 570 5.33 -12.33 -14.55
C ARG A 570 6.68 -11.72 -14.19
N THR A 571 6.68 -10.47 -13.73
CA THR A 571 7.85 -9.89 -13.07
C THR A 571 7.81 -10.16 -11.56
N SER A 572 8.86 -9.76 -10.84
CA SER A 572 8.90 -9.78 -9.38
C SER A 572 9.01 -8.36 -8.80
N GLU A 573 8.72 -8.22 -7.50
CA GLU A 573 8.90 -6.96 -6.80
C GLU A 573 10.37 -6.54 -6.81
N GLU A 574 11.29 -7.49 -6.64
CA GLU A 574 12.73 -7.27 -6.66
C GLU A 574 13.20 -6.77 -8.03
N ALA A 575 12.63 -7.30 -9.11
CA ALA A 575 12.95 -6.89 -10.47
C ALA A 575 12.53 -5.44 -10.75
N LEU A 576 11.34 -5.02 -10.28
CA LEU A 576 10.89 -3.63 -10.39
C LEU A 576 11.67 -2.68 -9.45
N ALA A 577 11.97 -3.13 -8.22
CA ALA A 577 12.80 -2.36 -7.29
C ALA A 577 14.24 -2.18 -7.86
N CYS A 578 14.76 -3.18 -8.57
CA CYS A 578 16.03 -3.12 -9.28
C CYS A 578 16.03 -1.98 -10.32
N LEU A 579 14.98 -1.86 -11.14
CA LEU A 579 14.85 -0.76 -12.11
C LEU A 579 14.91 0.63 -11.44
N THR A 580 14.37 0.77 -10.23
CA THR A 580 14.34 2.06 -9.52
C THR A 580 15.66 2.41 -8.84
N ARG A 581 16.58 1.45 -8.62
CA ARG A 581 17.92 1.69 -8.06
C ARG A 581 18.85 2.43 -9.03
N VAL A 582 18.60 2.31 -10.30
CA VAL A 582 19.41 2.93 -11.39
C VAL A 582 19.49 4.45 -11.33
N SER A 583 18.53 5.12 -10.71
CA SER A 583 18.52 6.58 -10.59
C SER A 583 19.70 7.17 -9.77
N ILE A 584 20.57 6.34 -9.17
CA ILE A 584 21.61 6.79 -8.21
C ILE A 584 23.05 6.70 -8.77
N GLY A 585 23.27 6.24 -10.00
CA GLY A 585 24.57 6.42 -10.66
C GLY A 585 25.23 5.21 -11.30
N GLU A 586 24.75 3.98 -11.13
CA GLU A 586 25.19 2.82 -11.90
C GLU A 586 24.01 2.20 -12.66
N ASP A 587 24.16 2.05 -13.97
CA ASP A 587 23.15 1.40 -14.80
C ASP A 587 23.22 -0.12 -14.66
N THR A 588 22.56 -0.64 -13.65
CA THR A 588 22.39 -2.10 -13.43
C THR A 588 21.10 -2.65 -14.04
N THR A 589 20.36 -1.85 -14.85
CA THR A 589 19.06 -2.27 -15.41
C THR A 589 19.14 -3.52 -16.27
N GLY A 590 20.27 -3.77 -16.93
CA GLY A 590 20.49 -5.01 -17.69
C GLY A 590 20.51 -6.29 -16.83
N GLN A 591 20.68 -6.16 -15.51
CA GLN A 591 20.65 -7.28 -14.55
C GLN A 591 19.28 -7.47 -13.93
N CYS A 592 18.35 -6.50 -14.09
CA CYS A 592 17.01 -6.56 -13.52
C CYS A 592 16.14 -7.57 -14.28
N GLY A 593 15.47 -8.44 -13.57
CA GLY A 593 14.58 -9.43 -14.16
C GLY A 593 14.13 -10.49 -13.15
N THR A 594 13.47 -11.50 -13.66
CA THR A 594 12.89 -12.60 -12.87
C THR A 594 13.34 -13.94 -13.45
N ALA A 595 13.64 -14.92 -12.60
CA ALA A 595 13.95 -16.27 -13.05
C ALA A 595 12.76 -16.82 -13.88
N ARG A 596 13.04 -17.47 -15.01
CA ARG A 596 11.99 -17.99 -15.90
C ARG A 596 11.04 -18.96 -15.18
N SER A 597 11.57 -19.77 -14.24
CA SER A 597 10.77 -20.69 -13.42
C SER A 597 9.71 -20.00 -12.58
N ASP A 598 9.96 -18.75 -12.19
CA ASP A 598 9.08 -17.95 -11.34
C ASP A 598 8.19 -17.02 -12.18
N ALA A 599 8.70 -16.59 -13.33
CA ALA A 599 7.99 -15.73 -14.27
C ALA A 599 6.89 -16.45 -15.05
N ILE A 600 7.11 -17.72 -15.41
CA ILE A 600 6.19 -18.48 -16.26
C ILE A 600 5.52 -19.58 -15.43
N PRO A 601 4.18 -19.54 -15.28
CA PRO A 601 3.42 -20.60 -14.63
C PRO A 601 3.67 -21.97 -15.31
N LYS A 602 3.64 -23.04 -14.55
CA LYS A 602 3.83 -24.42 -15.07
C LYS A 602 2.76 -24.84 -16.08
N SER A 603 1.59 -24.21 -16.04
CA SER A 603 0.51 -24.44 -16.99
C SER A 603 -0.25 -23.14 -17.24
N ASP A 604 -0.62 -22.90 -18.48
CA ASP A 604 -1.55 -21.86 -18.87
C ASP A 604 -2.87 -22.52 -19.29
N THR A 605 -3.94 -22.21 -18.57
CA THR A 605 -5.25 -22.83 -18.77
C THR A 605 -5.86 -22.44 -20.12
N LEU A 606 -5.56 -21.24 -20.60
CA LEU A 606 -6.05 -20.76 -21.89
C LEU A 606 -5.36 -21.51 -23.04
N VAL A 607 -4.05 -21.75 -22.92
CA VAL A 607 -3.28 -22.61 -23.85
C VAL A 607 -3.80 -24.03 -23.82
N ALA A 608 -4.01 -24.59 -22.62
CA ALA A 608 -4.58 -25.95 -22.47
C ALA A 608 -5.98 -26.06 -23.08
N ALA A 609 -6.78 -25.00 -23.06
CA ALA A 609 -8.08 -24.96 -23.73
C ALA A 609 -7.97 -24.98 -25.26
N ALA A 610 -6.90 -24.40 -25.81
CA ALA A 610 -6.65 -24.38 -27.25
C ALA A 610 -6.06 -25.68 -27.77
N GLU A 611 -5.32 -26.41 -26.93
CA GLU A 611 -4.72 -27.69 -27.31
C GLU A 611 -5.78 -28.71 -27.70
N GLY A 612 -5.73 -29.16 -28.98
CA GLY A 612 -6.67 -30.13 -29.51
C GLY A 612 -8.08 -29.60 -29.82
N PHE A 613 -8.35 -28.31 -29.61
CA PHE A 613 -9.63 -27.67 -29.94
C PHE A 613 -9.63 -27.23 -31.42
N ALA A 614 -10.49 -27.85 -32.23
CA ALA A 614 -10.58 -27.53 -33.65
C ALA A 614 -11.02 -26.06 -33.86
N GLY A 615 -10.31 -25.31 -34.70
CA GLY A 615 -10.59 -23.90 -34.97
C GLY A 615 -9.91 -22.92 -34.01
N SER A 616 -9.03 -23.42 -33.15
CA SER A 616 -8.14 -22.57 -32.34
C SER A 616 -6.68 -22.63 -32.79
N SER A 617 -5.93 -21.61 -32.44
CA SER A 617 -4.48 -21.50 -32.64
C SER A 617 -3.87 -20.70 -31.51
N VAL A 618 -2.57 -20.90 -31.25
CA VAL A 618 -1.82 -20.18 -30.21
C VAL A 618 -0.75 -19.30 -30.85
N ILE A 619 -0.71 -18.03 -30.46
CA ILE A 619 0.40 -17.12 -30.76
C ILE A 619 1.25 -16.98 -29.50
N ASP A 620 2.28 -17.85 -29.39
CA ASP A 620 3.21 -17.82 -28.26
C ASP A 620 4.26 -16.73 -28.43
N LEU A 621 4.20 -15.74 -27.55
CA LEU A 621 5.12 -14.59 -27.50
C LEU A 621 6.25 -14.79 -26.45
N THR A 622 6.30 -15.89 -25.73
CA THR A 622 7.21 -16.12 -24.59
C THR A 622 8.68 -15.88 -24.93
N LYS A 623 9.14 -16.27 -26.15
CA LYS A 623 10.52 -16.07 -26.58
C LYS A 623 10.92 -14.59 -26.77
N TYR A 624 9.95 -13.70 -26.82
CA TYR A 624 10.17 -12.24 -26.92
C TYR A 624 10.26 -11.56 -25.56
N TYR A 625 9.98 -12.33 -24.48
CA TYR A 625 10.07 -11.86 -23.10
C TYR A 625 11.23 -12.49 -22.34
N CYS A 626 11.52 -13.75 -22.60
CA CYS A 626 12.40 -14.56 -21.76
C CYS A 626 13.45 -15.33 -22.59
N THR A 627 14.65 -15.44 -22.04
CA THR A 627 15.67 -16.41 -22.45
C THR A 627 15.30 -17.82 -21.92
N ALA A 628 16.23 -18.78 -22.00
CA ALA A 628 16.03 -20.13 -21.46
C ALA A 628 15.80 -20.12 -19.94
N ASP A 629 16.48 -19.22 -19.19
CA ASP A 629 16.53 -19.24 -17.73
C ASP A 629 16.05 -17.95 -17.07
N TRP A 630 15.91 -16.85 -17.83
CA TRP A 630 15.70 -15.51 -17.30
C TRP A 630 14.74 -14.70 -18.13
N CYS A 631 13.90 -13.90 -17.47
CA CYS A 631 12.99 -12.91 -18.06
C CYS A 631 13.47 -11.52 -17.65
N PRO A 632 14.19 -10.80 -18.51
CA PRO A 632 14.73 -9.48 -18.19
C PRO A 632 13.63 -8.43 -18.08
N SER A 633 13.83 -7.44 -17.21
CA SER A 633 12.93 -6.29 -17.08
C SER A 633 13.18 -5.21 -18.12
N VAL A 634 14.32 -5.27 -18.84
CA VAL A 634 14.67 -4.38 -19.95
C VAL A 634 15.08 -5.23 -21.15
N ILE A 635 14.49 -4.99 -22.30
CA ILE A 635 14.75 -5.69 -23.55
C ILE A 635 14.91 -4.66 -24.65
N GLY A 636 16.09 -4.62 -25.30
CA GLY A 636 16.38 -3.67 -26.37
C GLY A 636 16.15 -2.22 -25.94
N ASN A 637 16.62 -1.85 -24.73
CA ASN A 637 16.42 -0.57 -24.07
C ASN A 637 14.96 -0.21 -23.76
N VAL A 638 14.01 -1.15 -23.88
CA VAL A 638 12.61 -0.95 -23.52
C VAL A 638 12.31 -1.63 -22.18
N ILE A 639 11.72 -0.90 -21.25
CA ILE A 639 11.24 -1.44 -19.97
C ILE A 639 9.99 -2.27 -20.24
N VAL A 640 10.03 -3.55 -19.87
CA VAL A 640 8.99 -4.53 -20.20
C VAL A 640 7.75 -4.35 -19.34
N TYR A 641 7.90 -4.25 -18.02
CA TYR A 641 6.79 -4.26 -17.08
C TYR A 641 6.59 -2.91 -16.42
N ARG A 642 5.33 -2.49 -16.28
CA ARG A 642 4.96 -1.24 -15.59
C ARG A 642 4.60 -1.44 -14.13
N ASP A 643 4.16 -2.63 -13.74
CA ASP A 643 3.70 -2.93 -12.38
C ASP A 643 3.89 -4.39 -12.00
N TYR A 644 3.72 -4.67 -10.71
CA TYR A 644 3.56 -5.99 -10.12
C TYR A 644 2.48 -5.90 -9.05
N ILE A 645 1.35 -6.61 -9.23
CA ILE A 645 0.20 -6.56 -8.34
C ILE A 645 -0.23 -7.98 -8.00
N LYS A 646 0.04 -8.46 -6.78
CA LYS A 646 -0.41 -9.77 -6.28
C LYS A 646 -0.07 -10.94 -7.21
N GLY A 647 1.15 -10.97 -7.75
CA GLY A 647 1.58 -11.98 -8.70
C GLY A 647 1.08 -11.77 -10.13
N ASN A 648 0.42 -10.66 -10.39
CA ASN A 648 0.01 -10.17 -11.69
C ASN A 648 0.97 -9.06 -12.15
N SER A 649 1.26 -8.97 -13.44
CA SER A 649 2.19 -7.99 -14.02
C SER A 649 1.68 -7.53 -15.37
N HIS A 650 1.57 -6.22 -15.56
CA HIS A 650 1.21 -5.67 -16.84
C HIS A 650 2.44 -5.15 -17.58
N VAL A 651 2.48 -5.37 -18.87
CA VAL A 651 3.53 -4.82 -19.73
C VAL A 651 3.32 -3.31 -19.95
N THR A 652 4.40 -2.61 -20.24
CA THR A 652 4.34 -1.21 -20.67
C THR A 652 3.68 -1.12 -22.06
N LYS A 653 3.00 -0.01 -22.34
CA LYS A 653 2.47 0.28 -23.67
C LYS A 653 3.60 0.26 -24.70
N THR A 654 4.72 0.92 -24.39
CA THR A 654 5.89 1.00 -25.26
C THR A 654 6.44 -0.37 -25.63
N PHE A 655 6.55 -1.30 -24.68
CA PHE A 655 7.01 -2.66 -24.99
C PHE A 655 5.99 -3.44 -25.84
N ALA A 656 4.70 -3.34 -25.51
CA ALA A 656 3.65 -4.02 -26.27
C ALA A 656 3.63 -3.57 -27.74
N GLU A 657 3.86 -2.29 -28.03
CA GLU A 657 3.96 -1.78 -29.41
C GLU A 657 5.08 -2.46 -30.22
N THR A 658 6.19 -2.85 -29.57
CA THR A 658 7.30 -3.57 -30.25
C THR A 658 6.98 -5.00 -30.63
N LEU A 659 5.88 -5.58 -30.11
CA LEU A 659 5.37 -6.89 -30.50
C LEU A 659 4.52 -6.86 -31.78
N ALA A 660 4.11 -5.67 -32.24
CA ALA A 660 3.17 -5.52 -33.36
C ALA A 660 3.63 -6.24 -34.65
N PRO A 661 4.90 -6.16 -35.12
CA PRO A 661 5.33 -6.87 -36.31
C PRO A 661 5.19 -8.39 -36.20
N VAL A 662 5.45 -8.93 -35.00
CA VAL A 662 5.36 -10.36 -34.71
C VAL A 662 3.92 -10.84 -34.73
N VAL A 663 3.02 -10.11 -34.06
CA VAL A 663 1.58 -10.41 -34.03
C VAL A 663 1.00 -10.32 -35.44
N ALA A 664 1.38 -9.29 -36.23
CA ALA A 664 0.96 -9.16 -37.61
C ALA A 664 1.37 -10.36 -38.48
N ASP A 665 2.65 -10.77 -38.40
CA ASP A 665 3.16 -11.89 -39.21
C ASP A 665 2.45 -13.20 -38.87
N GLN A 666 2.31 -13.52 -37.60
CA GLN A 666 1.66 -14.75 -37.17
C GLN A 666 0.16 -14.74 -37.51
N THR A 667 -0.53 -13.62 -37.33
CA THR A 667 -1.94 -13.50 -37.68
C THR A 667 -2.18 -13.64 -39.18
N ARG A 668 -1.33 -13.02 -40.04
CA ARG A 668 -1.43 -13.21 -41.49
C ARG A 668 -1.27 -14.67 -41.91
N LYS A 669 -0.34 -15.42 -41.28
CA LYS A 669 -0.18 -16.86 -41.55
C LYS A 669 -1.44 -17.65 -41.18
N LEU A 670 -2.10 -17.30 -40.07
CA LEU A 670 -3.35 -17.94 -39.67
C LEU A 670 -4.51 -17.61 -40.63
N ILE A 671 -4.56 -16.39 -41.18
CA ILE A 671 -5.57 -16.01 -42.18
C ILE A 671 -5.30 -16.75 -43.51
N ALA A 672 -4.06 -16.82 -43.97
CA ALA A 672 -3.69 -17.43 -45.25
C ALA A 672 -3.74 -18.97 -45.26
N GLY A 673 -3.58 -19.61 -44.11
CA GLY A 673 -3.56 -21.08 -43.96
C GLY A 673 -4.95 -21.73 -43.72
N GLY A 674 -6.04 -20.95 -43.83
CA GLY A 674 -7.43 -21.39 -43.59
C GLY A 674 -8.15 -21.76 -44.87
#